data_656263ecb903221760056864b9e5cf29
#
_entry.id   656263ecb903221760056864b9e5cf29
#
_cell.length_a   1.000
_cell.length_b   1.000
_cell.length_c   1.000
_cell.angle_alpha   90.00
_cell.angle_beta   90.00
_cell.angle_gamma   90.00
#
_symmetry.space_group_name_H-M   'P 1'
#
loop_
_entity.id
_entity.type
_entity.pdbx_description
1 polymer ?
#
loop_
_entity_poly.entity_id
_entity_poly.type
_entity_poly.pdbx_seq_one_letter_code
_entity_poly.pdbx_strand_id
1 'polypeptide(L)'
;MQAIPGVSFAIHYSRYNNREKNGKAARPKFHVLFPIEYVSDASLYSDMKKLVNSIFPYFDTQSLDAARFFFGTATADVALYPGRMNLTEFLDEDLFDEDLPDGQYDGAAIPEGSRNATMSRFAGRVIKKYGDSDKAYQAFIEESAKCVPPLESSELATIWHSAQRFYARLSQQDGYIAPEVYNAPSCYKPGDFSDVGQAEVLAKYFSGELRYSPATHFIRYSDHYWQESEPGAQAVAHELTRRQLKEAGKDMLEALEKLKNSGAQSLLDSMSKNKAEQLMNENQMEAYQEFLAAKAYQQFAVKRRDSKNITSTLKESRPMLEISTRDLDADCFAMCTPEATYDLRKGMAGAREHLPEDFITKITSVSPNYKGQQIWLGCLDLIFQGNQELIDYVQMICGLAAIGKVYVEALIIAYGDGRNGKSTFWNAISRVLGLYSGNISADTLTVGCRRNIKPEMAEVKGKRLLIAAEMQEGARLNDSTVKQLCSTDDVFAEKKYKDPFSFKPCHTLVLYTNHLPRVSASDDGIWRRLIVIPFNAKITGSSDIKNYSEYLYDNAGGSILAWVIEGAKKVIESDYQIPVPDLVQKAIDEYRSQNDWFGHFLADKCELDPSYKESSSSLYQAYRNYSLDCNEYVRSTADFYFALEKAGFERITVSRKRYFKGLRLREDTGADEDFMN
;
A
#
# COMPACT_ATOMS: atom_id res chain seq x y z
N MET A 1 26.81 -16.55 1.62
CA MET A 1 25.49 -17.05 1.23
C MET A 1 24.46 -15.95 0.96
N GLN A 2 24.68 -14.72 1.41
CA GLN A 2 23.91 -13.55 0.96
C GLN A 2 24.25 -13.07 -0.47
N ALA A 3 25.28 -13.64 -1.08
CA ALA A 3 25.78 -13.21 -2.40
C ALA A 3 25.06 -13.85 -3.59
N ILE A 4 24.10 -14.75 -3.38
CA ILE A 4 23.29 -15.40 -4.43
C ILE A 4 21.82 -15.32 -4.01
N PRO A 5 21.21 -14.12 -4.02
CA PRO A 5 19.81 -13.96 -3.64
C PRO A 5 18.90 -14.61 -4.68
N GLY A 6 17.96 -15.41 -4.23
CA GLY A 6 16.93 -15.98 -5.09
C GLY A 6 17.24 -17.30 -5.79
N VAL A 7 18.50 -17.77 -5.80
CA VAL A 7 18.89 -19.04 -6.44
C VAL A 7 18.68 -20.22 -5.50
N SER A 8 18.11 -21.31 -6.00
CA SER A 8 18.00 -22.58 -5.26
C SER A 8 19.36 -23.27 -5.20
N PHE A 9 19.77 -23.77 -4.04
CA PHE A 9 20.98 -24.59 -3.91
C PHE A 9 20.91 -25.53 -2.71
N ALA A 10 21.77 -26.54 -2.72
CA ALA A 10 21.99 -27.42 -1.59
C ALA A 10 23.46 -27.38 -1.15
N ILE A 11 23.70 -27.48 0.15
CA ILE A 11 25.04 -27.66 0.70
C ILE A 11 25.16 -29.08 1.19
N HIS A 12 26.12 -29.82 0.61
CA HIS A 12 26.50 -31.14 1.08
C HIS A 12 27.78 -31.02 1.90
N TYR A 13 27.71 -31.27 3.19
CA TYR A 13 28.85 -31.20 4.08
C TYR A 13 29.70 -32.46 3.93
N SER A 14 30.99 -32.26 3.71
CA SER A 14 31.94 -33.37 3.63
C SER A 14 32.10 -34.07 5.00
N ARG A 15 32.34 -35.41 4.99
CA ARG A 15 32.63 -36.16 6.21
C ARG A 15 33.79 -35.59 7.05
N TYR A 16 34.63 -34.75 6.45
CA TYR A 16 35.72 -34.03 7.11
C TYR A 16 35.40 -32.55 7.40
N ASN A 17 34.13 -32.18 7.35
CA ASN A 17 33.70 -30.83 7.71
C ASN A 17 34.02 -30.56 9.18
N ASN A 18 34.76 -29.47 9.46
CA ASN A 18 35.22 -29.07 10.79
C ASN A 18 36.01 -30.18 11.54
N ARG A 19 36.72 -31.06 10.80
CA ARG A 19 37.59 -32.12 11.36
C ARG A 19 38.99 -31.98 10.83
N GLU A 20 39.98 -32.35 11.66
CA GLU A 20 41.37 -32.42 11.26
C GLU A 20 41.57 -33.56 10.23
N LYS A 21 42.35 -33.32 9.18
CA LYS A 21 42.73 -34.32 8.19
C LYS A 21 44.19 -34.17 7.77
N ASN A 22 44.95 -35.25 7.91
CA ASN A 22 46.35 -35.32 7.46
C ASN A 22 47.23 -34.18 8.04
N GLY A 23 47.10 -33.86 9.34
CA GLY A 23 47.88 -32.84 10.02
C GLY A 23 47.47 -31.39 9.69
N LYS A 24 46.40 -31.19 8.93
CA LYS A 24 45.80 -29.85 8.66
C LYS A 24 44.70 -29.55 9.62
N ALA A 25 44.71 -28.35 10.17
CA ALA A 25 43.68 -27.87 11.13
C ALA A 25 42.24 -28.05 10.62
N ALA A 26 41.32 -28.25 11.55
CA ALA A 26 39.89 -28.34 11.28
C ALA A 26 39.41 -27.08 10.55
N ARG A 27 38.72 -27.26 9.43
CA ARG A 27 38.13 -26.17 8.64
C ARG A 27 36.82 -26.62 8.01
N PRO A 28 35.91 -25.68 7.67
CA PRO A 28 34.72 -26.02 6.92
C PRO A 28 35.05 -26.66 5.59
N LYS A 29 34.37 -27.78 5.26
CA LYS A 29 34.47 -28.48 3.97
C LYS A 29 33.10 -28.91 3.51
N PHE A 30 32.68 -28.35 2.41
CA PHE A 30 31.35 -28.61 1.84
C PHE A 30 31.40 -28.48 0.31
N HIS A 31 30.39 -29.03 -0.34
CA HIS A 31 30.09 -28.81 -1.75
C HIS A 31 28.79 -28.05 -1.86
N VAL A 32 28.72 -27.09 -2.79
CA VAL A 32 27.48 -26.40 -3.15
C VAL A 32 26.96 -27.02 -4.43
N LEU A 33 25.72 -27.45 -4.44
CA LEU A 33 25.03 -28.08 -5.57
C LEU A 33 23.96 -27.15 -6.03
N PHE A 34 23.97 -26.72 -7.27
CA PHE A 34 22.98 -25.88 -7.89
C PHE A 34 22.15 -26.71 -8.88
N PRO A 35 20.82 -26.60 -8.87
CA PRO A 35 20.00 -27.09 -9.97
C PRO A 35 20.28 -26.25 -11.22
N ILE A 36 20.48 -26.92 -12.34
CA ILE A 36 20.68 -26.33 -13.67
C ILE A 36 19.75 -26.98 -14.68
N GLU A 37 19.52 -26.32 -15.81
CA GLU A 37 18.94 -26.98 -16.96
C GLU A 37 19.87 -28.09 -17.48
N TYR A 38 19.28 -29.10 -18.15
CA TYR A 38 20.08 -30.22 -18.67
C TYR A 38 21.04 -29.74 -19.76
N VAL A 39 22.32 -29.97 -19.56
CA VAL A 39 23.40 -29.65 -20.50
C VAL A 39 24.07 -30.93 -20.97
N SER A 40 23.92 -31.28 -22.26
CA SER A 40 24.50 -32.48 -22.86
C SER A 40 25.92 -32.28 -23.35
N ASP A 41 26.38 -31.05 -23.58
CA ASP A 41 27.72 -30.71 -24.05
C ASP A 41 28.68 -30.48 -22.88
N ALA A 42 29.77 -31.25 -22.86
CA ALA A 42 30.78 -31.19 -21.78
C ALA A 42 31.56 -29.86 -21.78
N SER A 43 31.80 -29.26 -22.96
CA SER A 43 32.47 -27.97 -23.08
C SER A 43 31.61 -26.85 -22.52
N LEU A 44 30.33 -26.80 -22.93
CA LEU A 44 29.37 -25.83 -22.46
C LEU A 44 29.17 -25.90 -20.93
N TYR A 45 29.14 -27.15 -20.37
CA TYR A 45 29.07 -27.33 -18.94
C TYR A 45 30.31 -26.86 -18.20
N SER A 46 31.52 -27.09 -18.78
CA SER A 46 32.76 -26.58 -18.23
C SER A 46 32.83 -25.06 -18.23
N ASP A 47 32.38 -24.43 -19.32
CA ASP A 47 32.38 -22.97 -19.46
C ASP A 47 31.36 -22.30 -18.52
N MET A 48 30.20 -22.91 -18.31
CA MET A 48 29.25 -22.46 -17.28
C MET A 48 29.88 -22.51 -15.87
N LYS A 49 30.64 -23.56 -15.53
CA LYS A 49 31.36 -23.64 -14.26
C LYS A 49 32.43 -22.56 -14.12
N LYS A 50 33.20 -22.28 -15.21
CA LYS A 50 34.16 -21.17 -15.22
C LYS A 50 33.48 -19.83 -15.03
N LEU A 51 32.33 -19.62 -15.64
CA LEU A 51 31.51 -18.43 -15.47
C LEU A 51 31.05 -18.25 -14.00
N VAL A 52 30.53 -19.32 -13.40
CA VAL A 52 30.18 -19.31 -11.95
C VAL A 52 31.39 -18.95 -11.11
N ASN A 53 32.59 -19.48 -11.43
CA ASN A 53 33.78 -19.14 -10.70
C ASN A 53 34.28 -17.71 -10.92
N SER A 54 34.03 -17.12 -12.08
CA SER A 54 34.36 -15.71 -12.34
C SER A 54 33.44 -14.74 -11.55
N ILE A 55 32.18 -15.10 -11.40
CA ILE A 55 31.21 -14.34 -10.59
C ILE A 55 31.46 -14.55 -9.10
N PHE A 56 31.79 -15.78 -8.71
CA PHE A 56 32.02 -16.16 -7.32
C PHE A 56 33.46 -16.73 -7.12
N PRO A 57 34.49 -15.89 -7.08
CA PRO A 57 35.89 -16.31 -7.08
C PRO A 57 36.38 -17.06 -5.81
N TYR A 58 35.52 -17.18 -4.82
CA TYR A 58 35.76 -17.96 -3.60
C TYR A 58 35.47 -19.46 -3.76
N PHE A 59 34.93 -19.94 -4.89
CA PHE A 59 34.82 -21.37 -5.18
C PHE A 59 36.14 -21.97 -5.63
N ASP A 60 36.35 -23.25 -5.30
CA ASP A 60 37.61 -23.98 -5.63
C ASP A 60 37.70 -24.20 -7.15
N THR A 61 38.74 -23.64 -7.75
CA THR A 61 39.05 -23.77 -9.18
C THR A 61 39.37 -25.21 -9.63
N GLN A 62 39.73 -26.10 -8.69
CA GLN A 62 40.01 -27.51 -9.01
C GLN A 62 38.77 -28.34 -9.39
N SER A 63 37.59 -27.80 -9.26
CA SER A 63 36.33 -28.49 -9.57
C SER A 63 35.62 -28.01 -10.85
N LEU A 64 36.35 -27.31 -11.73
CA LEU A 64 35.76 -26.71 -12.94
C LEU A 64 35.70 -27.65 -14.15
N ASP A 65 36.36 -28.83 -14.12
CA ASP A 65 36.25 -29.79 -15.22
C ASP A 65 34.87 -30.47 -15.29
N ALA A 66 34.42 -30.81 -16.50
CA ALA A 66 33.11 -31.41 -16.73
C ALA A 66 32.98 -32.86 -16.25
N ALA A 67 34.10 -33.54 -16.11
CA ALA A 67 34.13 -34.98 -15.79
C ALA A 67 34.18 -35.27 -14.28
N ARG A 68 34.25 -34.25 -13.44
CA ARG A 68 34.42 -34.43 -12.01
C ARG A 68 33.14 -34.88 -11.32
N PHE A 69 33.25 -35.96 -10.54
CA PHE A 69 32.19 -36.47 -9.69
C PHE A 69 32.57 -36.50 -8.22
N PHE A 70 31.61 -36.51 -7.33
CA PHE A 70 31.80 -36.54 -5.90
C PHE A 70 31.27 -37.83 -5.30
N PHE A 71 32.01 -38.42 -4.38
CA PHE A 71 31.52 -39.59 -3.65
C PHE A 71 30.49 -39.17 -2.58
N GLY A 72 29.35 -39.78 -2.61
CA GLY A 72 28.37 -39.66 -1.55
C GLY A 72 28.79 -40.39 -0.27
N THR A 73 28.12 -40.10 0.84
CA THR A 73 28.23 -40.83 2.11
C THR A 73 26.86 -41.37 2.50
N ALA A 74 26.82 -42.51 3.21
CA ALA A 74 25.60 -43.11 3.68
C ALA A 74 24.85 -42.23 4.71
N THR A 75 25.57 -41.32 5.38
CA THR A 75 25.05 -40.35 6.35
C THR A 75 25.47 -38.95 5.90
N ALA A 76 24.84 -38.47 4.83
CA ALA A 76 25.09 -37.14 4.30
C ALA A 76 24.37 -36.10 5.15
N ASP A 77 25.09 -35.08 5.62
CA ASP A 77 24.53 -33.88 6.17
C ASP A 77 24.30 -32.90 5.02
N VAL A 78 23.02 -32.59 4.72
CA VAL A 78 22.62 -31.77 3.58
C VAL A 78 21.69 -30.68 4.06
N ALA A 79 22.04 -29.44 3.79
CA ALA A 79 21.17 -28.29 3.99
C ALA A 79 20.60 -27.83 2.64
N LEU A 80 19.29 -27.70 2.55
CA LEU A 80 18.58 -27.24 1.35
C LEU A 80 18.19 -25.78 1.52
N TYR A 81 18.44 -24.98 0.49
CA TYR A 81 18.11 -23.56 0.43
C TYR A 81 17.23 -23.33 -0.81
N PRO A 82 15.91 -23.29 -0.63
CA PRO A 82 14.99 -23.05 -1.73
C PRO A 82 15.11 -21.60 -2.19
N GLY A 83 15.19 -21.39 -3.49
CA GLY A 83 15.16 -20.10 -4.16
C GLY A 83 14.01 -20.06 -5.17
N ARG A 84 13.85 -18.93 -5.86
CA ARG A 84 12.82 -18.71 -6.87
C ARG A 84 13.26 -19.16 -8.27
N MET A 85 14.57 -19.29 -8.50
CA MET A 85 15.18 -19.61 -9.79
C MET A 85 16.28 -20.68 -9.66
N ASN A 86 16.60 -21.32 -10.78
CA ASN A 86 17.79 -22.21 -10.86
C ASN A 86 19.04 -21.39 -11.20
N LEU A 87 20.21 -22.03 -11.19
CA LEU A 87 21.48 -21.34 -11.47
C LEU A 87 21.57 -20.82 -12.92
N THR A 88 21.00 -21.51 -13.89
CA THR A 88 21.05 -21.11 -15.29
C THR A 88 20.22 -19.83 -15.48
N GLU A 89 19.03 -19.76 -14.89
CA GLU A 89 18.20 -18.56 -14.90
C GLU A 89 18.90 -17.37 -14.23
N PHE A 90 19.54 -17.59 -13.08
CA PHE A 90 20.28 -16.55 -12.38
C PHE A 90 21.47 -16.02 -13.22
N LEU A 91 22.24 -16.91 -13.83
CA LEU A 91 23.37 -16.51 -14.67
C LEU A 91 22.90 -15.71 -15.89
N ASP A 92 21.73 -16.05 -16.46
CA ASP A 92 21.13 -15.33 -17.56
C ASP A 92 20.63 -13.95 -17.09
N GLU A 93 19.98 -13.83 -15.92
CA GLU A 93 19.52 -12.55 -15.38
C GLU A 93 20.67 -11.64 -14.97
N ASP A 94 21.63 -12.13 -14.20
CA ASP A 94 22.76 -11.34 -13.68
C ASP A 94 23.69 -10.84 -14.80
N LEU A 95 23.80 -11.61 -15.91
CA LEU A 95 24.58 -11.21 -17.08
C LEU A 95 23.91 -10.16 -17.94
N PHE A 96 22.57 -10.07 -17.92
CA PHE A 96 21.80 -9.24 -18.84
C PHE A 96 21.11 -8.04 -18.19
N ASP A 97 21.02 -7.97 -16.85
CA ASP A 97 20.20 -6.99 -16.12
C ASP A 97 20.99 -5.86 -15.42
N GLU A 98 22.32 -5.85 -15.44
CA GLU A 98 23.08 -4.71 -14.93
C GLU A 98 22.95 -3.49 -15.86
N ASP A 99 22.12 -2.54 -15.45
CA ASP A 99 22.09 -1.15 -15.94
C ASP A 99 23.39 -0.42 -15.52
N LEU A 100 24.46 -0.63 -16.24
CA LEU A 100 25.63 0.26 -16.18
C LEU A 100 25.34 1.51 -17.03
N PRO A 101 25.62 2.73 -16.50
CA PRO A 101 25.42 3.96 -17.26
C PRO A 101 26.20 3.91 -18.58
N ASP A 102 25.55 4.31 -19.68
CA ASP A 102 26.16 4.55 -20.97
C ASP A 102 27.38 5.47 -20.78
N GLY A 103 28.58 4.95 -20.84
CA GLY A 103 29.73 5.84 -20.80
C GLY A 103 31.12 5.31 -20.42
N GLN A 104 31.36 4.02 -20.27
CA GLN A 104 32.69 3.56 -19.86
C GLN A 104 33.42 2.56 -20.79
N TYR A 105 33.02 2.41 -22.04
CA TYR A 105 33.86 1.73 -23.05
C TYR A 105 34.04 2.60 -24.28
N ASP A 106 34.79 3.69 -24.14
CA ASP A 106 35.32 4.49 -25.24
C ASP A 106 36.42 3.68 -25.94
N GLY A 107 36.07 2.87 -26.91
CA GLY A 107 37.02 2.30 -27.89
C GLY A 107 38.12 1.34 -27.37
N ALA A 108 38.13 1.00 -26.08
CA ALA A 108 39.13 0.17 -25.48
C ALA A 108 39.01 -1.32 -25.87
N ALA A 109 40.11 -1.99 -26.15
CA ALA A 109 40.17 -3.43 -26.40
C ALA A 109 39.67 -4.24 -25.19
N ILE A 110 38.82 -5.25 -25.44
CA ILE A 110 38.26 -6.14 -24.41
C ILE A 110 39.28 -7.25 -24.14
N PRO A 111 39.92 -7.31 -22.95
CA PRO A 111 41.02 -8.23 -22.69
C PRO A 111 40.57 -9.68 -22.44
N GLU A 112 41.47 -10.63 -22.65
CA GLU A 112 41.30 -12.04 -22.29
C GLU A 112 40.86 -12.19 -20.82
N GLY A 113 39.88 -13.05 -20.53
CA GLY A 113 39.33 -13.27 -19.19
C GLY A 113 38.06 -12.50 -18.88
N SER A 114 37.78 -11.38 -19.58
CA SER A 114 36.49 -10.62 -19.45
C SER A 114 35.65 -10.65 -20.70
N ARG A 115 36.14 -11.21 -21.83
CA ARG A 115 35.49 -11.19 -23.13
C ARG A 115 34.06 -11.75 -23.12
N ASN A 116 33.89 -12.96 -22.61
CA ASN A 116 32.61 -13.66 -22.61
C ASN A 116 31.56 -12.93 -21.77
N ALA A 117 31.93 -12.46 -20.56
CA ALA A 117 31.03 -11.71 -19.71
C ALA A 117 30.63 -10.35 -20.31
N THR A 118 31.61 -9.63 -20.88
CA THR A 118 31.35 -8.33 -21.54
C THR A 118 30.48 -8.49 -22.77
N MET A 119 30.74 -9.49 -23.61
CA MET A 119 29.96 -9.77 -24.80
C MET A 119 28.56 -10.30 -24.50
N SER A 120 28.40 -11.10 -23.43
CA SER A 120 27.06 -11.53 -22.97
C SER A 120 26.20 -10.35 -22.51
N ARG A 121 26.76 -9.44 -21.70
CA ARG A 121 26.06 -8.20 -21.30
C ARG A 121 25.71 -7.33 -22.51
N PHE A 122 26.61 -7.20 -23.46
CA PHE A 122 26.36 -6.44 -24.67
C PHE A 122 25.26 -7.09 -25.53
N ALA A 123 25.28 -8.41 -25.70
CA ALA A 123 24.27 -9.16 -26.44
C ALA A 123 22.88 -8.96 -25.80
N GLY A 124 22.78 -9.04 -24.46
CA GLY A 124 21.52 -8.79 -23.74
C GLY A 124 20.98 -7.39 -23.94
N ARG A 125 21.84 -6.37 -23.87
CA ARG A 125 21.44 -4.97 -24.13
C ARG A 125 20.97 -4.74 -25.55
N VAL A 126 21.69 -5.28 -26.54
CA VAL A 126 21.40 -5.09 -27.94
C VAL A 126 20.10 -5.81 -28.32
N ILE A 127 19.87 -7.03 -27.80
CA ILE A 127 18.64 -7.77 -28.09
C ILE A 127 17.42 -7.19 -27.38
N LYS A 128 17.56 -6.62 -26.17
CA LYS A 128 16.52 -5.80 -25.53
C LYS A 128 16.16 -4.56 -26.38
N LYS A 129 17.16 -3.92 -26.96
CA LYS A 129 17.01 -2.66 -27.70
C LYS A 129 16.45 -2.83 -29.12
N TYR A 130 16.86 -3.87 -29.84
CA TYR A 130 16.52 -4.05 -31.26
C TYR A 130 15.72 -5.32 -31.56
N GLY A 131 15.35 -6.10 -30.51
CA GLY A 131 14.73 -7.40 -30.68
C GLY A 131 15.69 -8.45 -31.21
N ASP A 132 15.18 -9.67 -31.46
CA ASP A 132 15.92 -10.73 -32.17
C ASP A 132 15.92 -10.42 -33.68
N SER A 133 16.79 -9.51 -34.07
CA SER A 133 16.86 -8.98 -35.45
C SER A 133 18.29 -9.01 -35.99
N ASP A 134 18.40 -9.00 -37.32
CA ASP A 134 19.71 -8.92 -38.03
C ASP A 134 20.51 -7.69 -37.58
N LYS A 135 19.84 -6.58 -37.29
CA LYS A 135 20.47 -5.36 -36.80
C LYS A 135 21.10 -5.57 -35.40
N ALA A 136 20.42 -6.28 -34.52
CA ALA A 136 20.92 -6.61 -33.19
C ALA A 136 22.15 -7.53 -33.32
N TYR A 137 22.07 -8.55 -34.15
CA TYR A 137 23.19 -9.47 -34.38
C TYR A 137 24.42 -8.80 -35.01
N GLN A 138 24.22 -7.92 -35.99
CA GLN A 138 25.32 -7.15 -36.59
C GLN A 138 26.02 -6.26 -35.57
N ALA A 139 25.28 -5.53 -34.74
CA ALA A 139 25.85 -4.71 -33.69
C ALA A 139 26.67 -5.56 -32.68
N PHE A 140 26.18 -6.76 -32.36
CA PHE A 140 26.91 -7.72 -31.49
C PHE A 140 28.22 -8.19 -32.13
N ILE A 141 28.22 -8.50 -33.44
CA ILE A 141 29.43 -8.92 -34.16
C ILE A 141 30.43 -7.76 -34.29
N GLU A 142 29.98 -6.55 -34.56
CA GLU A 142 30.84 -5.36 -34.60
C GLU A 142 31.54 -5.11 -33.28
N GLU A 143 30.84 -5.24 -32.14
CA GLU A 143 31.42 -5.08 -30.81
C GLU A 143 32.41 -6.19 -30.49
N SER A 144 32.15 -7.44 -30.95
CA SER A 144 33.03 -8.58 -30.72
C SER A 144 34.43 -8.41 -31.40
N ALA A 145 34.53 -7.59 -32.40
CA ALA A 145 35.81 -7.27 -33.04
C ALA A 145 36.78 -6.51 -32.11
N LYS A 146 36.30 -5.95 -31.04
CA LYS A 146 37.14 -5.31 -29.98
C LYS A 146 37.79 -6.30 -29.02
N CYS A 147 37.44 -7.59 -29.08
CA CYS A 147 38.02 -8.63 -28.22
C CYS A 147 39.45 -8.96 -28.62
N VAL A 148 40.38 -8.98 -27.65
CA VAL A 148 41.78 -9.30 -27.85
C VAL A 148 42.24 -10.40 -26.86
N PRO A 149 42.60 -11.62 -27.36
CA PRO A 149 42.42 -12.15 -28.70
C PRO A 149 40.95 -12.29 -29.13
N PRO A 150 40.62 -12.37 -30.44
CA PRO A 150 39.24 -12.53 -30.88
C PRO A 150 38.54 -13.76 -30.29
N LEU A 151 37.21 -13.68 -30.13
CA LEU A 151 36.40 -14.84 -29.77
C LEU A 151 36.20 -15.76 -30.97
N GLU A 152 36.15 -17.09 -30.72
CA GLU A 152 35.83 -18.04 -31.79
C GLU A 152 34.37 -17.95 -32.20
N SER A 153 34.06 -18.31 -33.45
CA SER A 153 32.67 -18.28 -33.96
C SER A 153 31.71 -19.14 -33.16
N SER A 154 32.19 -20.22 -32.58
CA SER A 154 31.44 -21.10 -31.68
C SER A 154 31.06 -20.41 -30.36
N GLU A 155 31.98 -19.64 -29.78
CA GLU A 155 31.76 -18.84 -28.56
C GLU A 155 30.75 -17.74 -28.79
N LEU A 156 30.86 -16.99 -29.92
CA LEU A 156 29.93 -15.96 -30.33
C LEU A 156 28.52 -16.51 -30.53
N ALA A 157 28.39 -17.66 -31.20
CA ALA A 157 27.11 -18.32 -31.41
C ALA A 157 26.47 -18.73 -30.07
N THR A 158 27.25 -19.23 -29.12
CA THR A 158 26.77 -19.63 -27.80
C THR A 158 26.24 -18.44 -27.00
N ILE A 159 26.98 -17.32 -27.01
CA ILE A 159 26.56 -16.08 -26.33
C ILE A 159 25.26 -15.56 -26.96
N TRP A 160 25.18 -15.54 -28.30
CA TRP A 160 24.00 -15.05 -29.00
C TRP A 160 22.77 -15.91 -28.74
N HIS A 161 22.88 -17.23 -28.77
CA HIS A 161 21.78 -18.13 -28.44
C HIS A 161 21.28 -17.97 -27.01
N SER A 162 22.18 -17.66 -26.08
CA SER A 162 21.77 -17.34 -24.70
C SER A 162 20.95 -16.05 -24.63
N ALA A 163 21.39 -15.01 -25.34
CA ALA A 163 20.64 -13.76 -25.45
C ALA A 163 19.26 -13.93 -26.13
N GLN A 164 19.17 -14.79 -27.16
CA GLN A 164 17.90 -15.12 -27.81
C GLN A 164 16.92 -15.82 -26.87
N ARG A 165 17.39 -16.78 -26.06
CA ARG A 165 16.56 -17.45 -25.06
C ARG A 165 16.09 -16.49 -23.97
N PHE A 166 16.95 -15.59 -23.52
CA PHE A 166 16.58 -14.52 -22.61
C PHE A 166 15.48 -13.64 -23.18
N TYR A 167 15.64 -13.18 -24.42
CA TYR A 167 14.65 -12.36 -25.11
C TYR A 167 13.31 -13.08 -25.31
N ALA A 168 13.32 -14.36 -25.65
CA ALA A 168 12.11 -15.17 -25.79
C ALA A 168 11.32 -15.30 -24.47
N ARG A 169 12.02 -15.34 -23.31
CA ARG A 169 11.37 -15.31 -21.99
C ARG A 169 10.83 -13.92 -21.66
N LEU A 170 11.62 -12.89 -21.91
CA LEU A 170 11.23 -11.49 -21.68
C LEU A 170 9.98 -11.11 -22.50
N SER A 171 9.87 -11.58 -23.74
CA SER A 171 8.73 -11.30 -24.63
C SER A 171 7.42 -11.98 -24.22
N GLN A 172 7.48 -12.94 -23.29
CA GLN A 172 6.29 -13.64 -22.75
C GLN A 172 5.82 -13.07 -21.40
N GLN A 173 6.52 -12.08 -20.84
CA GLN A 173 6.14 -11.47 -19.57
C GLN A 173 4.96 -10.51 -19.76
N ASP A 174 4.06 -10.48 -18.79
CA ASP A 174 2.98 -9.51 -18.74
C ASP A 174 3.56 -8.09 -18.69
N GLY A 175 3.11 -7.22 -19.58
CA GLY A 175 3.62 -5.85 -19.69
C GLY A 175 4.82 -5.68 -20.65
N TYR A 176 5.26 -6.75 -21.34
CA TYR A 176 6.31 -6.64 -22.35
C TYR A 176 5.93 -5.66 -23.48
N ILE A 177 6.82 -4.70 -23.75
CA ILE A 177 6.70 -3.76 -24.88
C ILE A 177 7.75 -4.14 -25.93
N ALA A 178 7.30 -4.49 -27.13
CA ALA A 178 8.20 -4.87 -28.22
C ALA A 178 9.17 -3.72 -28.57
N PRO A 179 10.45 -4.02 -28.94
CA PRO A 179 11.43 -2.99 -29.25
C PRO A 179 11.02 -2.04 -30.37
N GLU A 180 10.23 -2.49 -31.34
CA GLU A 180 9.69 -1.65 -32.41
C GLU A 180 8.73 -0.58 -31.86
N VAL A 181 7.97 -0.92 -30.80
CA VAL A 181 7.06 0.01 -30.12
C VAL A 181 7.83 0.93 -29.19
N TYR A 182 8.80 0.37 -28.44
CA TYR A 182 9.63 1.13 -27.50
C TYR A 182 10.58 2.12 -28.22
N ASN A 183 11.15 1.72 -29.38
CA ASN A 183 12.03 2.55 -30.19
C ASN A 183 11.29 3.36 -31.25
N ALA A 184 9.97 3.22 -31.40
CA ALA A 184 9.20 4.10 -32.26
C ALA A 184 9.47 5.55 -31.83
N PRO A 185 9.87 6.44 -32.74
CA PRO A 185 10.14 7.82 -32.38
C PRO A 185 8.89 8.39 -31.75
N SER A 186 8.97 8.76 -30.45
CA SER A 186 7.86 9.40 -29.75
C SER A 186 7.55 10.70 -30.44
N CYS A 187 6.47 10.74 -31.21
CA CYS A 187 6.04 11.97 -31.89
C CYS A 187 5.09 12.72 -30.93
N TYR A 188 5.62 13.77 -30.31
CA TYR A 188 4.83 14.66 -29.45
C TYR A 188 4.11 15.76 -30.25
N LYS A 189 4.26 15.78 -31.54
CA LYS A 189 3.59 16.72 -32.44
C LYS A 189 2.10 16.38 -32.49
N PRO A 190 1.19 17.30 -32.11
CA PRO A 190 -0.26 17.05 -32.19
C PRO A 190 -0.71 16.93 -33.66
N GLY A 191 -1.81 16.19 -33.89
CA GLY A 191 -2.44 16.08 -35.16
C GLY A 191 -2.98 17.42 -35.67
N ASP A 192 -3.45 18.26 -34.75
CA ASP A 192 -3.78 19.66 -34.98
C ASP A 192 -3.20 20.55 -33.89
N PHE A 193 -3.01 21.84 -34.18
CA PHE A 193 -2.42 22.80 -33.27
C PHE A 193 -3.47 23.51 -32.37
N SER A 194 -4.50 22.77 -31.95
CA SER A 194 -5.54 23.21 -31.00
C SER A 194 -5.22 22.84 -29.55
N ASP A 195 -6.06 23.31 -28.60
CA ASP A 195 -6.01 22.90 -27.19
C ASP A 195 -6.41 21.43 -27.05
N VAL A 196 -7.34 20.93 -27.88
CA VAL A 196 -7.77 19.54 -27.89
C VAL A 196 -6.67 18.63 -28.41
N GLY A 197 -6.05 18.94 -29.57
CA GLY A 197 -4.93 18.15 -30.08
C GLY A 197 -3.75 18.08 -29.11
N GLN A 198 -3.48 19.17 -28.38
CA GLN A 198 -2.48 19.17 -27.32
C GLN A 198 -2.87 18.25 -26.14
N ALA A 199 -4.15 18.25 -25.75
CA ALA A 199 -4.67 17.39 -24.70
C ALA A 199 -4.63 15.90 -25.09
N GLU A 200 -4.89 15.56 -26.35
CA GLU A 200 -4.76 14.20 -26.89
C GLU A 200 -3.33 13.68 -26.75
N VAL A 201 -2.33 14.51 -27.08
CA VAL A 201 -0.93 14.15 -26.90
C VAL A 201 -0.59 13.95 -25.42
N LEU A 202 -1.07 14.83 -24.55
CA LEU A 202 -0.89 14.67 -23.11
C LEU A 202 -1.47 13.34 -22.63
N ALA A 203 -2.73 13.05 -22.98
CA ALA A 203 -3.39 11.83 -22.57
C ALA A 203 -2.69 10.57 -23.12
N LYS A 204 -2.27 10.62 -24.41
CA LYS A 204 -1.58 9.50 -25.05
C LYS A 204 -0.29 9.09 -24.35
N TYR A 205 0.54 10.05 -23.96
CA TYR A 205 1.89 9.77 -23.46
C TYR A 205 2.00 9.80 -21.92
N PHE A 206 1.02 10.36 -21.22
CA PHE A 206 1.11 10.53 -19.78
C PHE A 206 -0.08 9.93 -19.01
N SER A 207 -0.94 9.14 -19.65
CA SER A 207 -2.04 8.47 -18.96
C SER A 207 -1.58 7.46 -17.91
N GLY A 208 -0.38 6.89 -18.02
CA GLY A 208 0.23 6.05 -16.96
C GLY A 208 0.71 6.84 -15.74
N GLU A 209 0.89 8.17 -15.87
CA GLU A 209 1.43 9.02 -14.82
C GLU A 209 0.40 10.06 -14.31
N LEU A 210 -0.60 10.41 -15.12
CA LEU A 210 -1.59 11.43 -14.81
C LEU A 210 -3.01 10.93 -15.09
N ARG A 211 -3.90 11.08 -14.11
CA ARG A 211 -5.33 10.78 -14.21
C ARG A 211 -6.15 11.92 -13.62
N TYR A 212 -7.43 11.92 -13.92
CA TYR A 212 -8.40 12.87 -13.40
C TYR A 212 -9.63 12.16 -12.85
N SER A 213 -10.13 12.60 -11.72
CA SER A 213 -11.43 12.17 -11.19
C SER A 213 -12.18 13.39 -10.66
N PRO A 214 -13.52 13.50 -10.85
CA PRO A 214 -14.31 14.61 -10.30
C PRO A 214 -14.13 14.80 -8.79
N ALA A 215 -13.95 13.72 -8.03
CA ALA A 215 -13.82 13.76 -6.57
C ALA A 215 -12.43 14.20 -6.08
N THR A 216 -11.37 13.88 -6.82
CA THR A 216 -9.98 14.15 -6.42
C THR A 216 -9.33 15.24 -7.25
N HIS A 217 -9.91 15.59 -8.42
CA HIS A 217 -9.27 16.35 -9.48
C HIS A 217 -8.10 15.57 -10.07
N PHE A 218 -6.99 16.25 -10.44
CA PHE A 218 -5.84 15.56 -10.97
C PHE A 218 -5.13 14.74 -9.90
N ILE A 219 -4.83 13.50 -10.25
CA ILE A 219 -3.96 12.61 -9.50
C ILE A 219 -2.75 12.27 -10.35
N ARG A 220 -1.59 12.24 -9.72
CA ARG A 220 -0.32 11.88 -10.35
C ARG A 220 0.26 10.66 -9.67
N TYR A 221 0.73 9.71 -10.47
CA TYR A 221 1.51 8.59 -9.99
C TYR A 221 2.95 9.05 -9.71
N SER A 222 3.36 8.99 -8.46
CA SER A 222 4.72 9.27 -8.01
C SER A 222 4.97 8.55 -6.70
N ASP A 223 6.22 8.19 -6.41
CA ASP A 223 6.60 7.48 -5.19
C ASP A 223 5.76 6.21 -4.95
N HIS A 224 5.44 5.49 -6.05
CA HIS A 224 4.75 4.19 -6.05
C HIS A 224 3.24 4.21 -5.78
N TYR A 225 2.61 5.39 -5.70
CA TYR A 225 1.16 5.52 -5.51
C TYR A 225 0.59 6.78 -6.18
N TRP A 226 -0.74 6.87 -6.29
CA TRP A 226 -1.42 8.02 -6.88
C TRP A 226 -1.71 9.10 -5.84
N GLN A 227 -1.27 10.33 -6.11
CA GLN A 227 -1.42 11.47 -5.21
C GLN A 227 -2.28 12.57 -5.86
N GLU A 228 -3.22 13.16 -5.10
CA GLU A 228 -3.91 14.38 -5.51
C GLU A 228 -2.86 15.51 -5.64
N SER A 229 -2.64 16.03 -6.84
CA SER A 229 -1.62 17.06 -7.06
C SER A 229 -1.89 17.90 -8.31
N GLU A 230 -2.46 19.09 -8.13
CA GLU A 230 -2.54 20.08 -9.20
C GLU A 230 -1.15 20.57 -9.66
N PRO A 231 -0.18 20.85 -8.76
CA PRO A 231 1.19 21.13 -9.19
C PRO A 231 1.83 19.97 -9.94
N GLY A 232 1.51 18.73 -9.58
CA GLY A 232 1.96 17.52 -10.27
C GLY A 232 1.43 17.45 -11.71
N ALA A 233 0.16 17.78 -11.93
CA ALA A 233 -0.43 17.86 -13.26
C ALA A 233 0.25 18.96 -14.11
N GLN A 234 0.52 20.13 -13.52
CA GLN A 234 1.26 21.20 -14.20
C GLN A 234 2.68 20.75 -14.58
N ALA A 235 3.36 20.01 -13.69
CA ALA A 235 4.70 19.49 -13.97
C ALA A 235 4.70 18.52 -15.16
N VAL A 236 3.69 17.66 -15.29
CA VAL A 236 3.51 16.76 -16.44
C VAL A 236 3.28 17.57 -17.74
N ALA A 237 2.44 18.58 -17.69
CA ALA A 237 2.21 19.45 -18.85
C ALA A 237 3.48 20.23 -19.24
N HIS A 238 4.29 20.68 -18.28
CA HIS A 238 5.59 21.31 -18.53
C HIS A 238 6.55 20.32 -19.18
N GLU A 239 6.57 19.08 -18.73
CA GLU A 239 7.40 18.02 -19.32
C GLU A 239 7.01 17.75 -20.77
N LEU A 240 5.71 17.62 -21.07
CA LEU A 240 5.25 17.50 -22.46
C LEU A 240 5.77 18.66 -23.32
N THR A 241 5.56 19.90 -22.88
CA THR A 241 6.00 21.06 -23.67
C THR A 241 7.51 21.13 -23.83
N ARG A 242 8.30 20.63 -22.87
CA ARG A 242 9.75 20.52 -22.94
C ARG A 242 10.17 19.51 -24.00
N ARG A 243 9.52 18.33 -24.04
CA ARG A 243 9.77 17.30 -25.06
C ARG A 243 9.40 17.81 -26.45
N GLN A 244 8.24 18.44 -26.58
CA GLN A 244 7.81 19.06 -27.85
C GLN A 244 8.78 20.13 -28.34
N LEU A 245 9.28 21.00 -27.47
CA LEU A 245 10.25 22.03 -27.87
C LEU A 245 11.57 21.43 -28.37
N LYS A 246 12.03 20.34 -27.73
CA LYS A 246 13.24 19.62 -28.17
C LYS A 246 13.03 18.96 -29.52
N GLU A 247 11.88 18.28 -29.72
CA GLU A 247 11.49 17.66 -31.00
C GLU A 247 11.37 18.70 -32.10
N ALA A 248 10.61 19.76 -31.87
CA ALA A 248 10.42 20.84 -32.84
C ALA A 248 11.75 21.55 -33.25
N GLY A 249 12.68 21.65 -32.25
CA GLY A 249 14.02 22.17 -32.52
C GLY A 249 14.82 21.25 -33.47
N LYS A 250 14.72 19.94 -33.29
CA LYS A 250 15.34 18.95 -34.19
C LYS A 250 14.73 19.00 -35.58
N ASP A 251 13.39 18.94 -35.68
CA ASP A 251 12.66 19.01 -36.93
C ASP A 251 13.02 20.28 -37.72
N MET A 252 13.16 21.42 -37.04
CA MET A 252 13.51 22.69 -37.62
C MET A 252 14.94 22.68 -38.20
N LEU A 253 15.90 22.06 -37.51
CA LEU A 253 17.27 21.93 -38.02
C LEU A 253 17.34 21.04 -39.26
N GLU A 254 16.68 19.89 -39.25
CA GLU A 254 16.60 18.96 -40.37
C GLU A 254 15.92 19.60 -41.60
N ALA A 255 14.80 20.31 -41.37
CA ALA A 255 14.10 21.02 -42.44
C ALA A 255 14.91 22.17 -43.03
N LEU A 256 15.68 22.90 -42.22
CA LEU A 256 16.61 23.93 -42.70
C LEU A 256 17.75 23.36 -43.53
N GLU A 257 18.29 22.20 -43.14
CA GLU A 257 19.32 21.52 -43.90
C GLU A 257 18.79 21.05 -45.27
N LYS A 258 17.61 20.44 -45.30
CA LYS A 258 16.93 20.06 -46.56
C LYS A 258 16.64 21.26 -47.43
N LEU A 259 16.16 22.38 -46.86
CA LEU A 259 15.89 23.61 -47.57
C LEU A 259 17.15 24.18 -48.23
N LYS A 260 18.30 24.14 -47.54
CA LYS A 260 19.59 24.56 -48.10
C LYS A 260 20.07 23.62 -49.20
N ASN A 261 20.02 22.32 -48.95
CA ASN A 261 20.51 21.30 -49.90
C ASN A 261 19.68 21.25 -51.19
N SER A 262 18.37 21.54 -51.13
CA SER A 262 17.52 21.67 -52.33
C SER A 262 17.79 22.95 -53.16
N GLY A 263 18.51 23.92 -52.60
CA GLY A 263 18.71 25.23 -53.21
C GLY A 263 17.53 26.20 -53.07
N ALA A 264 16.44 25.81 -52.41
CA ALA A 264 15.25 26.65 -52.20
C ALA A 264 15.57 27.89 -51.34
N GLN A 265 16.49 27.76 -50.35
CA GLN A 265 16.96 28.90 -49.53
C GLN A 265 17.53 30.03 -50.41
N SER A 266 18.35 29.71 -51.42
CA SER A 266 18.97 30.71 -52.29
C SER A 266 17.93 31.47 -53.12
N LEU A 267 16.83 30.83 -53.50
CA LEU A 267 15.71 31.48 -54.19
C LEU A 267 14.97 32.44 -53.25
N LEU A 268 14.72 32.02 -51.99
CA LEU A 268 14.07 32.85 -50.97
C LEU A 268 14.91 34.08 -50.57
N ASP A 269 16.23 33.96 -50.60
CA ASP A 269 17.15 35.04 -50.28
C ASP A 269 17.31 36.05 -51.42
N SER A 270 17.10 35.61 -52.71
CA SER A 270 17.32 36.43 -53.91
C SER A 270 16.10 37.23 -54.36
N MET A 271 14.89 36.85 -53.94
CA MET A 271 13.65 37.49 -54.41
C MET A 271 12.53 37.44 -53.37
N SER A 272 11.39 38.09 -53.67
CA SER A 272 10.23 38.05 -52.80
C SER A 272 9.65 36.62 -52.66
N LYS A 273 9.10 36.28 -51.54
CA LYS A 273 8.54 34.96 -51.22
C LYS A 273 7.62 34.43 -52.33
N ASN A 274 6.64 35.21 -52.79
CA ASN A 274 5.67 34.79 -53.78
C ASN A 274 6.33 34.48 -55.17
N LYS A 275 7.39 35.17 -55.49
CA LYS A 275 8.13 34.93 -56.76
C LYS A 275 9.03 33.71 -56.63
N ALA A 276 9.64 33.51 -55.46
CA ALA A 276 10.45 32.33 -55.18
C ALA A 276 9.59 31.05 -55.24
N GLU A 277 8.39 31.05 -54.63
CA GLU A 277 7.45 29.93 -54.67
C GLU A 277 7.04 29.55 -56.10
N GLN A 278 6.84 30.54 -57.00
CA GLN A 278 6.50 30.28 -58.40
C GLN A 278 7.64 29.68 -59.22
N LEU A 279 8.89 29.87 -58.80
CA LEU A 279 10.08 29.41 -59.52
C LEU A 279 10.67 28.12 -58.92
N MET A 280 10.20 27.65 -57.77
CA MET A 280 10.63 26.41 -57.16
C MET A 280 10.19 25.19 -57.96
N ASN A 281 11.09 24.24 -58.12
CA ASN A 281 10.74 22.90 -58.61
C ASN A 281 10.09 22.06 -57.52
N GLU A 282 9.60 20.86 -57.85
CA GLU A 282 8.89 19.99 -56.91
C GLU A 282 9.72 19.70 -55.64
N ASN A 283 10.98 19.32 -55.75
CA ASN A 283 11.88 19.02 -54.65
C ASN A 283 12.12 20.27 -53.74
N GLN A 284 12.28 21.44 -54.38
CA GLN A 284 12.45 22.69 -53.65
C GLN A 284 11.17 23.11 -52.95
N MET A 285 10.03 22.90 -53.55
CA MET A 285 8.72 23.19 -52.98
C MET A 285 8.43 22.24 -51.77
N GLU A 286 8.74 20.95 -51.90
CA GLU A 286 8.60 19.97 -50.84
C GLU A 286 9.47 20.35 -49.61
N ALA A 287 10.76 20.63 -49.84
CA ALA A 287 11.66 21.08 -48.76
C ALA A 287 11.19 22.38 -48.11
N TYR A 288 10.61 23.29 -48.86
CA TYR A 288 10.05 24.54 -48.37
C TYR A 288 8.78 24.31 -47.55
N GLN A 289 7.89 23.42 -47.97
CA GLN A 289 6.69 23.03 -47.19
C GLN A 289 7.06 22.35 -45.88
N GLU A 290 8.05 21.44 -45.88
CA GLU A 290 8.59 20.83 -44.67
C GLU A 290 9.15 21.89 -43.70
N PHE A 291 9.89 22.86 -44.20
CA PHE A 291 10.41 23.97 -43.40
C PHE A 291 9.28 24.81 -42.80
N LEU A 292 8.24 25.14 -43.54
CA LEU A 292 7.08 25.88 -43.02
C LEU A 292 6.34 25.09 -41.97
N ALA A 293 6.18 23.79 -42.16
CA ALA A 293 5.55 22.88 -41.17
C ALA A 293 6.37 22.79 -39.88
N ALA A 294 7.70 22.63 -39.98
CA ALA A 294 8.61 22.60 -38.84
C ALA A 294 8.60 23.94 -38.07
N LYS A 295 8.59 25.07 -38.79
CA LYS A 295 8.48 26.42 -38.25
C LYS A 295 7.16 26.62 -37.46
N ALA A 296 6.06 26.18 -38.07
CA ALA A 296 4.74 26.25 -37.43
C ALA A 296 4.69 25.42 -36.13
N TYR A 297 5.26 24.21 -36.16
CA TYR A 297 5.35 23.36 -34.97
C TYR A 297 6.24 23.98 -33.89
N GLN A 298 7.39 24.56 -34.26
CA GLN A 298 8.25 25.23 -33.27
C GLN A 298 7.54 26.43 -32.62
N GLN A 299 6.85 27.26 -33.41
CA GLN A 299 6.05 28.38 -32.89
C GLN A 299 4.95 27.90 -31.95
N PHE A 300 4.27 26.81 -32.29
CA PHE A 300 3.27 26.16 -31.46
C PHE A 300 3.89 25.69 -30.17
N ALA A 301 4.99 24.91 -30.20
CA ALA A 301 5.65 24.38 -29.00
C ALA A 301 6.11 25.46 -28.02
N VAL A 302 6.67 26.58 -28.54
CA VAL A 302 7.03 27.75 -27.76
C VAL A 302 5.81 28.35 -27.06
N LYS A 303 4.72 28.58 -27.82
CA LYS A 303 3.49 29.18 -27.32
C LYS A 303 2.79 28.30 -26.24
N ARG A 304 2.89 26.96 -26.35
CA ARG A 304 2.30 26.03 -25.38
C ARG A 304 2.91 26.11 -23.98
N ARG A 305 4.03 26.79 -23.82
CA ARG A 305 4.69 27.01 -22.53
C ARG A 305 4.09 28.16 -21.72
N ASP A 306 3.20 28.95 -22.29
CA ASP A 306 2.50 30.00 -21.58
C ASP A 306 1.50 29.40 -20.58
N SER A 307 1.38 30.01 -19.39
CA SER A 307 0.51 29.55 -18.28
C SER A 307 -0.93 29.32 -18.73
N LYS A 308 -1.49 30.21 -19.56
CA LYS A 308 -2.84 30.07 -20.11
C LYS A 308 -3.00 28.78 -20.92
N ASN A 309 -2.01 28.47 -21.76
CA ASN A 309 -2.05 27.29 -22.63
C ASN A 309 -1.81 25.99 -21.84
N ILE A 310 -0.98 26.01 -20.79
CA ILE A 310 -0.85 24.89 -19.84
C ILE A 310 -2.20 24.60 -19.17
N THR A 311 -2.86 25.65 -18.68
CA THR A 311 -4.19 25.50 -18.03
C THR A 311 -5.25 24.99 -19.01
N SER A 312 -5.28 25.48 -20.27
CA SER A 312 -6.19 24.99 -21.30
C SER A 312 -5.92 23.51 -21.62
N THR A 313 -4.66 23.12 -21.81
CA THR A 313 -4.27 21.72 -22.06
C THR A 313 -4.78 20.80 -20.94
N LEU A 314 -4.53 21.15 -19.70
CA LEU A 314 -5.00 20.36 -18.55
C LEU A 314 -6.52 20.30 -18.47
N LYS A 315 -7.20 21.41 -18.76
CA LYS A 315 -8.68 21.44 -18.76
C LYS A 315 -9.27 20.51 -19.84
N GLU A 316 -8.77 20.59 -21.05
CA GLU A 316 -9.27 19.77 -22.17
C GLU A 316 -8.83 18.29 -22.05
N SER A 317 -7.79 17.97 -21.28
CA SER A 317 -7.36 16.58 -21.05
C SER A 317 -8.22 15.83 -20.04
N ARG A 318 -9.03 16.51 -19.21
CA ARG A 318 -9.84 15.87 -18.15
C ARG A 318 -10.71 14.72 -18.66
N PRO A 319 -11.53 14.88 -19.73
CA PRO A 319 -12.35 13.78 -20.22
C PRO A 319 -11.56 12.57 -20.73
N MET A 320 -10.33 12.81 -21.21
CA MET A 320 -9.45 11.77 -21.76
C MET A 320 -8.69 11.00 -20.69
N LEU A 321 -8.47 11.64 -19.54
CA LEU A 321 -7.75 11.10 -18.38
C LEU A 321 -8.70 10.66 -17.27
N GLU A 322 -10.02 10.75 -17.48
CA GLU A 322 -11.01 10.47 -16.46
C GLU A 322 -10.96 9.00 -16.01
N ILE A 323 -11.00 8.82 -14.70
CA ILE A 323 -11.13 7.53 -14.02
C ILE A 323 -12.25 7.62 -13.00
N SER A 324 -13.01 6.54 -12.88
CA SER A 324 -14.05 6.45 -11.86
C SER A 324 -13.45 6.49 -10.46
N THR A 325 -14.10 7.23 -9.56
CA THR A 325 -13.72 7.23 -8.14
C THR A 325 -13.77 5.82 -7.52
N ARG A 326 -14.56 4.91 -8.10
CA ARG A 326 -14.70 3.52 -7.63
C ARG A 326 -13.50 2.64 -7.99
N ASP A 327 -12.74 3.03 -9.01
CA ASP A 327 -11.55 2.28 -9.45
C ASP A 327 -10.33 2.62 -8.59
N LEU A 328 -10.39 3.75 -7.84
CA LEU A 328 -9.34 4.11 -6.89
C LEU A 328 -9.43 3.25 -5.63
N ASP A 329 -8.29 2.66 -5.23
CA ASP A 329 -8.18 1.76 -4.06
C ASP A 329 -9.15 0.57 -4.13
N ALA A 330 -9.47 0.06 -5.34
CA ALA A 330 -10.49 -0.97 -5.56
C ALA A 330 -10.10 -2.33 -4.96
N ASP A 331 -8.82 -2.71 -5.01
CA ASP A 331 -8.34 -3.92 -4.33
C ASP A 331 -8.13 -3.64 -2.83
N CYS A 332 -9.13 -4.03 -2.04
CA CYS A 332 -9.09 -3.85 -0.59
C CYS A 332 -8.00 -4.67 0.12
N PHE A 333 -7.40 -5.65 -0.54
CA PHE A 333 -6.32 -6.49 0.00
C PHE A 333 -4.93 -6.02 -0.42
N ALA A 334 -4.82 -5.11 -1.38
CA ALA A 334 -3.54 -4.54 -1.76
C ALA A 334 -3.12 -3.42 -0.78
N MET A 335 -1.89 -3.47 -0.29
CA MET A 335 -1.30 -2.45 0.58
C MET A 335 0.03 -1.97 -0.01
N CYS A 336 0.10 -0.71 -0.40
CA CYS A 336 1.32 -0.09 -0.89
C CYS A 336 2.23 0.31 0.27
N THR A 337 3.50 -0.08 0.19
CA THR A 337 4.58 0.31 1.12
C THR A 337 5.71 0.96 0.31
N PRO A 338 6.71 1.61 0.91
CA PRO A 338 7.80 2.25 0.15
C PRO A 338 8.58 1.32 -0.79
N GLU A 339 8.70 0.03 -0.50
CA GLU A 339 9.51 -0.92 -1.29
C GLU A 339 8.68 -1.89 -2.15
N ALA A 340 7.43 -2.18 -1.77
CA ALA A 340 6.60 -3.17 -2.46
C ALA A 340 5.10 -2.95 -2.19
N THR A 341 4.25 -3.48 -3.06
CA THR A 341 2.82 -3.65 -2.79
C THR A 341 2.59 -5.05 -2.24
N TYR A 342 1.88 -5.16 -1.12
CA TYR A 342 1.57 -6.43 -0.44
C TYR A 342 0.15 -6.90 -0.71
N ASP A 343 -0.01 -8.16 -1.10
CA ASP A 343 -1.29 -8.87 -1.06
C ASP A 343 -1.50 -9.43 0.36
N LEU A 344 -2.38 -8.79 1.13
CA LEU A 344 -2.63 -9.14 2.53
C LEU A 344 -3.14 -10.56 2.74
N ARG A 345 -3.72 -11.19 1.72
CA ARG A 345 -4.15 -12.60 1.75
C ARG A 345 -2.98 -13.57 1.91
N LYS A 346 -1.80 -13.15 1.46
CA LYS A 346 -0.56 -13.93 1.53
C LYS A 346 0.36 -13.53 2.69
N GLY A 347 -0.01 -12.50 3.44
CA GLY A 347 0.82 -11.96 4.52
C GLY A 347 2.15 -11.41 3.98
N MET A 348 3.23 -11.64 4.70
CA MET A 348 4.57 -11.19 4.30
C MET A 348 5.09 -11.81 3.00
N ALA A 349 4.55 -12.95 2.58
CA ALA A 349 4.88 -13.57 1.28
C ALA A 349 4.14 -12.91 0.09
N GLY A 350 3.28 -11.94 0.34
CA GLY A 350 2.47 -11.27 -0.67
C GLY A 350 3.13 -10.06 -1.33
N ALA A 351 4.43 -9.84 -1.14
CA ALA A 351 5.17 -8.74 -1.76
C ALA A 351 5.19 -8.87 -3.29
N ARG A 352 4.92 -7.77 -3.99
CA ARG A 352 5.03 -7.64 -5.44
C ARG A 352 5.43 -6.22 -5.82
N GLU A 353 5.84 -6.03 -7.06
CA GLU A 353 6.14 -4.72 -7.60
C GLU A 353 4.93 -3.77 -7.56
N HIS A 354 5.22 -2.48 -7.54
CA HIS A 354 4.22 -1.43 -7.64
C HIS A 354 3.75 -1.28 -9.09
N LEU A 355 2.42 -1.27 -9.29
CA LEU A 355 1.82 -1.09 -10.59
C LEU A 355 0.93 0.16 -10.60
N PRO A 356 1.10 1.09 -11.55
CA PRO A 356 0.20 2.24 -11.69
C PRO A 356 -1.27 1.82 -11.88
N GLU A 357 -1.51 0.66 -12.49
CA GLU A 357 -2.83 0.07 -12.78
C GLU A 357 -3.58 -0.36 -11.52
N ASP A 358 -2.90 -0.49 -10.38
CA ASP A 358 -3.55 -0.75 -9.08
C ASP A 358 -4.36 0.44 -8.57
N PHE A 359 -4.13 1.63 -9.08
CA PHE A 359 -4.76 2.88 -8.68
C PHE A 359 -4.78 3.12 -7.17
N ILE A 360 -3.76 2.67 -6.45
CA ILE A 360 -3.64 2.84 -5.00
C ILE A 360 -3.31 4.30 -4.69
N THR A 361 -4.08 4.92 -3.78
CA THR A 361 -3.94 6.34 -3.41
C THR A 361 -3.30 6.55 -2.03
N LYS A 362 -2.90 5.51 -1.35
CA LYS A 362 -2.32 5.54 -0.01
C LYS A 362 -1.04 4.71 0.04
N ILE A 363 -0.15 5.08 0.95
CA ILE A 363 1.09 4.35 1.21
C ILE A 363 1.36 4.31 2.71
N THR A 364 1.98 3.24 3.18
CA THR A 364 2.49 3.15 4.56
C THR A 364 3.72 4.05 4.73
N SER A 365 4.07 4.39 5.96
CA SER A 365 5.25 5.22 6.22
C SER A 365 6.57 4.44 6.26
N VAL A 366 6.49 3.12 6.34
CA VAL A 366 7.64 2.20 6.41
C VAL A 366 7.37 0.95 5.58
N SER A 367 8.43 0.26 5.17
CA SER A 367 8.34 -1.07 4.59
C SER A 367 8.36 -2.14 5.68
N PRO A 368 7.56 -3.23 5.56
CA PRO A 368 7.52 -4.27 6.57
C PRO A 368 8.80 -5.11 6.56
N ASN A 369 9.32 -5.40 7.74
CA ASN A 369 10.48 -6.27 7.96
C ASN A 369 10.47 -6.79 9.39
N TYR A 370 11.48 -7.60 9.78
CA TYR A 370 11.57 -8.16 11.13
C TYR A 370 12.62 -7.47 12.03
N LYS A 371 13.18 -6.34 11.60
CA LYS A 371 14.12 -5.57 12.41
C LYS A 371 13.41 -4.97 13.63
N GLY A 372 13.97 -5.18 14.81
CA GLY A 372 13.37 -4.67 16.06
C GLY A 372 12.18 -5.48 16.57
N GLN A 373 11.93 -6.70 16.05
CA GLN A 373 10.80 -7.54 16.47
C GLN A 373 10.75 -7.76 17.98
N GLN A 374 11.90 -7.97 18.64
CA GLN A 374 11.96 -8.16 20.09
C GLN A 374 11.51 -6.91 20.87
N ILE A 375 11.76 -5.72 20.32
CA ILE A 375 11.30 -4.45 20.93
C ILE A 375 9.78 -4.38 20.87
N TRP A 376 9.18 -4.72 19.72
CA TRP A 376 7.73 -4.74 19.58
C TRP A 376 7.06 -5.79 20.45
N LEU A 377 7.54 -7.03 20.45
CA LEU A 377 7.01 -8.10 21.27
C LEU A 377 7.12 -7.78 22.77
N GLY A 378 8.25 -7.23 23.22
CA GLY A 378 8.41 -6.77 24.59
C GLY A 378 7.45 -5.64 24.98
N CYS A 379 7.12 -4.75 24.04
CA CYS A 379 6.10 -3.73 24.24
C CYS A 379 4.70 -4.34 24.40
N LEU A 380 4.35 -5.33 23.56
CA LEU A 380 3.08 -6.04 23.65
C LEU A 380 2.95 -6.80 24.97
N ASP A 381 3.99 -7.51 25.38
CA ASP A 381 4.03 -8.23 26.67
C ASP A 381 3.83 -7.28 27.86
N LEU A 382 4.45 -6.11 27.82
CA LEU A 382 4.30 -5.10 28.86
C LEU A 382 2.85 -4.54 28.91
N ILE A 383 2.29 -4.18 27.75
CA ILE A 383 0.97 -3.55 27.65
C ILE A 383 -0.14 -4.55 28.01
N PHE A 384 -0.05 -5.77 27.51
CA PHE A 384 -1.06 -6.82 27.68
C PHE A 384 -0.70 -7.84 28.75
N GLN A 385 0.35 -7.55 29.57
CA GLN A 385 0.76 -8.36 30.73
C GLN A 385 1.03 -9.83 30.39
N GLY A 386 1.61 -10.09 29.20
CA GLY A 386 1.90 -11.44 28.73
C GLY A 386 0.68 -12.28 28.34
N ASN A 387 -0.52 -11.68 28.28
CA ASN A 387 -1.73 -12.39 27.84
C ASN A 387 -1.71 -12.62 26.32
N GLN A 388 -1.24 -13.79 25.90
CA GLN A 388 -1.07 -14.14 24.48
C GLN A 388 -2.40 -14.17 23.71
N GLU A 389 -3.47 -14.64 24.34
CA GLU A 389 -4.81 -14.66 23.73
C GLU A 389 -5.28 -13.24 23.37
N LEU A 390 -5.07 -12.29 24.28
CA LEU A 390 -5.40 -10.89 24.06
C LEU A 390 -4.48 -10.25 23.00
N ILE A 391 -3.18 -10.59 23.00
CA ILE A 391 -2.22 -10.12 21.97
C ILE A 391 -2.63 -10.61 20.59
N ASP A 392 -2.97 -11.90 20.44
CA ASP A 392 -3.42 -12.47 19.17
C ASP A 392 -4.75 -11.86 18.69
N TYR A 393 -5.69 -11.62 19.63
CA TYR A 393 -6.94 -10.92 19.33
C TYR A 393 -6.70 -9.51 18.81
N VAL A 394 -5.87 -8.73 19.50
CA VAL A 394 -5.53 -7.36 19.10
C VAL A 394 -4.75 -7.33 17.79
N GLN A 395 -3.92 -8.36 17.51
CA GLN A 395 -3.27 -8.50 16.22
C GLN A 395 -4.28 -8.64 15.08
N MET A 396 -5.31 -9.46 15.26
CA MET A 396 -6.37 -9.62 14.26
C MET A 396 -7.18 -8.33 14.08
N ILE A 397 -7.46 -7.60 15.16
CA ILE A 397 -8.12 -6.27 15.10
C ILE A 397 -7.25 -5.27 14.30
N CYS A 398 -5.94 -5.22 14.55
CA CYS A 398 -5.02 -4.40 13.76
C CYS A 398 -4.94 -4.87 12.30
N GLY A 399 -5.07 -6.18 12.07
CA GLY A 399 -5.18 -6.77 10.73
C GLY A 399 -6.42 -6.30 9.97
N LEU A 400 -7.59 -6.22 10.62
CA LEU A 400 -8.79 -5.60 10.04
C LEU A 400 -8.53 -4.15 9.63
N ALA A 401 -7.80 -3.40 10.47
CA ALA A 401 -7.40 -2.03 10.19
C ALA A 401 -6.39 -1.88 9.03
N ALA A 402 -5.84 -2.97 8.51
CA ALA A 402 -5.02 -3.00 7.31
C ALA A 402 -5.83 -3.27 6.04
N ILE A 403 -7.01 -3.86 6.15
CA ILE A 403 -7.88 -4.23 5.02
C ILE A 403 -8.75 -3.04 4.62
N GLY A 404 -8.84 -2.77 3.31
CA GLY A 404 -9.59 -1.64 2.74
C GLY A 404 -11.10 -1.88 2.60
N LYS A 405 -11.71 -2.66 3.51
CA LYS A 405 -13.14 -2.96 3.52
C LYS A 405 -13.60 -3.30 4.93
N VAL A 406 -14.78 -2.84 5.30
CA VAL A 406 -15.40 -3.19 6.58
C VAL A 406 -15.99 -4.61 6.48
N TYR A 407 -15.42 -5.54 7.23
CA TYR A 407 -15.94 -6.91 7.42
C TYR A 407 -16.57 -7.09 8.79
N VAL A 408 -16.09 -6.34 9.79
CA VAL A 408 -16.63 -6.33 11.15
C VAL A 408 -17.11 -4.91 11.45
N GLU A 409 -18.41 -4.74 11.60
CA GLU A 409 -19.04 -3.46 11.92
C GLU A 409 -18.87 -3.15 13.40
N ALA A 410 -17.71 -2.62 13.81
CA ALA A 410 -17.43 -2.37 15.21
C ALA A 410 -16.73 -1.03 15.47
N LEU A 411 -17.05 -0.44 16.64
CA LEU A 411 -16.24 0.56 17.32
C LEU A 411 -15.36 -0.14 18.34
N ILE A 412 -14.07 -0.09 18.15
CA ILE A 412 -13.08 -0.64 19.07
C ILE A 412 -12.81 0.40 20.16
N ILE A 413 -13.16 0.11 21.39
CA ILE A 413 -12.92 0.99 22.54
C ILE A 413 -11.72 0.44 23.33
N ALA A 414 -10.57 1.08 23.19
CA ALA A 414 -9.40 0.80 24.02
C ALA A 414 -9.54 1.57 25.33
N TYR A 415 -9.85 0.87 26.41
CA TYR A 415 -10.21 1.45 27.70
C TYR A 415 -9.20 1.10 28.80
N GLY A 416 -9.01 2.01 29.73
CA GLY A 416 -8.24 1.80 30.96
C GLY A 416 -7.77 3.10 31.59
N ASP A 417 -7.40 3.07 32.83
CA ASP A 417 -6.91 4.20 33.60
C ASP A 417 -5.56 4.70 33.08
N GLY A 418 -5.19 5.88 33.06
CA GLY A 418 -3.95 6.41 32.46
C GLY A 418 -2.67 5.59 32.71
N ARG A 419 -1.61 5.82 31.94
CA ARG A 419 -0.29 5.15 31.99
C ARG A 419 -0.32 3.63 31.74
N ASN A 420 -1.09 3.20 30.79
CA ASN A 420 -1.27 1.78 30.43
C ASN A 420 -0.88 1.44 28.98
N GLY A 421 -0.30 2.40 28.25
CA GLY A 421 0.20 2.19 26.90
C GLY A 421 -0.82 2.29 25.76
N LYS A 422 -2.12 2.61 26.01
CA LYS A 422 -3.15 2.76 24.95
C LYS A 422 -2.72 3.68 23.83
N SER A 423 -2.39 4.92 24.14
CA SER A 423 -1.99 5.91 23.15
C SER A 423 -0.67 5.55 22.48
N THR A 424 0.29 4.99 23.22
CA THR A 424 1.56 4.49 22.66
C THR A 424 1.33 3.44 21.60
N PHE A 425 0.50 2.44 21.91
CA PHE A 425 0.16 1.35 21.02
C PHE A 425 -0.53 1.86 19.73
N TRP A 426 -1.67 2.55 19.88
CA TRP A 426 -2.45 3.00 18.73
C TRP A 426 -1.72 4.06 17.89
N ASN A 427 -0.92 4.93 18.51
CA ASN A 427 -0.10 5.89 17.76
C ASN A 427 1.02 5.20 16.98
N ALA A 428 1.64 4.14 17.51
CA ALA A 428 2.64 3.37 16.78
C ALA A 428 2.01 2.67 15.55
N ILE A 429 0.84 2.01 15.73
CA ILE A 429 0.09 1.39 14.61
C ILE A 429 -0.31 2.45 13.57
N SER A 430 -0.88 3.57 14.01
CA SER A 430 -1.29 4.67 13.12
C SER A 430 -0.10 5.21 12.30
N ARG A 431 1.03 5.38 12.96
CA ARG A 431 2.23 5.94 12.32
C ARG A 431 2.81 5.02 11.26
N VAL A 432 2.90 3.71 11.50
CA VAL A 432 3.39 2.76 10.50
C VAL A 432 2.43 2.59 9.33
N LEU A 433 1.12 2.68 9.56
CA LEU A 433 0.12 2.65 8.49
C LEU A 433 0.13 3.93 7.62
N GLY A 434 0.77 5.00 8.06
CA GLY A 434 0.98 6.21 7.28
C GLY A 434 -0.32 6.80 6.72
N LEU A 435 -0.41 6.94 5.39
CA LEU A 435 -1.58 7.53 4.75
C LEU A 435 -2.86 6.66 4.87
N TYR A 436 -2.75 5.39 5.22
CA TYR A 436 -3.91 4.53 5.50
C TYR A 436 -4.58 4.85 6.84
N SER A 437 -3.90 5.56 7.74
CA SER A 437 -4.45 5.99 9.02
C SER A 437 -4.93 7.44 9.01
N GLY A 438 -5.88 7.77 9.88
CA GLY A 438 -6.37 9.12 10.09
C GLY A 438 -6.97 9.30 11.47
N ASN A 439 -7.17 10.55 11.87
CA ASN A 439 -7.77 10.92 13.14
C ASN A 439 -9.10 11.61 12.90
N ILE A 440 -10.05 11.36 13.79
CA ILE A 440 -11.31 12.13 13.89
C ILE A 440 -11.46 12.68 15.30
N SER A 441 -12.20 13.78 15.44
CA SER A 441 -12.51 14.29 16.77
C SER A 441 -13.42 13.33 17.51
N ALA A 442 -13.14 13.02 18.77
CA ALA A 442 -14.02 12.23 19.61
C ALA A 442 -15.42 12.86 19.77
N ASP A 443 -15.50 14.19 19.69
CA ASP A 443 -16.79 14.92 19.70
C ASP A 443 -17.71 14.48 18.55
N THR A 444 -17.15 14.07 17.39
CA THR A 444 -17.91 13.56 16.24
C THR A 444 -18.74 12.35 16.60
N LEU A 445 -18.27 11.56 17.58
CA LEU A 445 -18.95 10.37 18.06
C LEU A 445 -19.95 10.65 19.18
N THR A 446 -20.10 11.93 19.63
CA THR A 446 -20.94 12.29 20.78
C THR A 446 -22.24 12.95 20.40
N VAL A 447 -23.26 12.82 21.26
CA VAL A 447 -24.51 13.56 21.15
C VAL A 447 -24.23 15.04 21.42
N GLY A 448 -24.72 15.91 20.53
CA GLY A 448 -24.56 17.37 20.67
C GLY A 448 -23.36 17.96 19.93
N CYS A 449 -22.65 17.17 19.12
CA CYS A 449 -21.67 17.70 18.19
C CYS A 449 -22.32 18.73 17.25
N ARG A 450 -21.92 20.01 17.40
CA ARG A 450 -22.44 21.14 16.60
C ARG A 450 -21.59 21.43 15.38
N ARG A 451 -20.48 20.70 15.18
CA ARG A 451 -19.57 20.91 14.05
C ARG A 451 -20.18 20.36 12.76
N ASN A 452 -19.87 21.04 11.65
CA ASN A 452 -20.10 20.43 10.35
C ASN A 452 -19.08 19.33 10.12
N ILE A 453 -19.49 18.08 10.22
CA ILE A 453 -18.62 16.90 10.08
C ILE A 453 -18.30 16.53 8.63
N LYS A 454 -19.00 17.11 7.64
CA LYS A 454 -18.82 16.76 6.22
C LYS A 454 -17.40 16.94 5.69
N PRO A 455 -16.66 18.02 6.02
CA PRO A 455 -15.26 18.15 5.61
C PRO A 455 -14.35 17.10 6.26
N GLU A 456 -14.60 16.77 7.53
CA GLU A 456 -13.86 15.73 8.25
C GLU A 456 -14.11 14.36 7.62
N MET A 457 -15.36 14.07 7.20
CA MET A 457 -15.70 12.85 6.47
C MET A 457 -14.99 12.75 5.11
N ALA A 458 -14.72 13.87 4.46
CA ALA A 458 -13.98 13.87 3.20
C ALA A 458 -12.51 13.44 3.37
N GLU A 459 -11.91 13.69 4.53
CA GLU A 459 -10.54 13.25 4.86
C GLU A 459 -10.46 11.75 5.22
N VAL A 460 -11.62 11.16 5.58
CA VAL A 460 -11.73 9.73 5.95
C VAL A 460 -11.65 8.80 4.74
N LYS A 461 -11.96 9.29 3.54
CA LYS A 461 -11.96 8.47 2.31
C LYS A 461 -10.63 7.74 2.11
N GLY A 462 -10.68 6.43 1.91
CA GLY A 462 -9.53 5.56 1.68
C GLY A 462 -8.67 5.30 2.92
N LYS A 463 -9.05 5.85 4.10
CA LYS A 463 -8.42 5.48 5.37
C LYS A 463 -8.90 4.10 5.80
N ARG A 464 -7.98 3.29 6.33
CA ARG A 464 -8.24 1.92 6.82
C ARG A 464 -8.26 1.85 8.35
N LEU A 465 -7.64 2.82 9.01
CA LEU A 465 -7.69 3.00 10.46
C LEU A 465 -8.12 4.44 10.77
N LEU A 466 -9.16 4.59 11.58
CA LEU A 466 -9.55 5.88 12.15
C LEU A 466 -9.45 5.85 13.66
N ILE A 467 -8.79 6.86 14.20
CA ILE A 467 -8.60 6.99 15.64
C ILE A 467 -9.35 8.23 16.15
N ALA A 468 -10.22 8.01 17.12
CA ALA A 468 -10.76 9.06 17.99
C ALA A 468 -10.05 8.97 19.34
N ALA A 469 -9.55 10.09 19.82
CA ALA A 469 -8.78 10.14 21.07
C ALA A 469 -9.51 10.94 22.14
N GLU A 470 -9.50 10.40 23.35
CA GLU A 470 -9.90 11.05 24.59
C GLU A 470 -11.32 11.66 24.58
N MET A 471 -12.25 10.94 25.14
CA MET A 471 -13.61 11.39 25.35
C MET A 471 -13.76 12.01 26.75
N GLN A 472 -14.54 13.07 26.84
CA GLN A 472 -14.83 13.70 28.13
C GLN A 472 -15.63 12.74 29.02
N GLU A 473 -15.40 12.82 30.32
CA GLU A 473 -16.17 12.06 31.30
C GLU A 473 -17.67 12.38 31.19
N GLY A 474 -18.51 11.37 31.25
CA GLY A 474 -19.97 11.50 31.13
C GLY A 474 -20.48 11.78 29.70
N ALA A 475 -19.61 11.87 28.70
CA ALA A 475 -20.02 12.02 27.31
C ALA A 475 -20.91 10.84 26.85
N ARG A 476 -21.92 11.13 26.02
CA ARG A 476 -22.83 10.11 25.48
C ARG A 476 -22.53 9.88 24.00
N LEU A 477 -22.42 8.62 23.60
CA LEU A 477 -22.28 8.25 22.20
C LEU A 477 -23.49 8.65 21.38
N ASN A 478 -23.26 9.10 20.16
CA ASN A 478 -24.29 9.25 19.14
C ASN A 478 -24.42 7.92 18.39
N ASP A 479 -25.39 7.11 18.78
CA ASP A 479 -25.61 5.76 18.25
C ASP A 479 -25.75 5.76 16.72
N SER A 480 -26.41 6.80 16.14
CA SER A 480 -26.59 6.95 14.70
C SER A 480 -25.26 7.20 13.98
N THR A 481 -24.45 8.12 14.49
CA THR A 481 -23.13 8.44 13.90
C THR A 481 -22.18 7.25 13.99
N VAL A 482 -22.14 6.56 15.13
CA VAL A 482 -21.31 5.35 15.29
C VAL A 482 -21.75 4.26 14.33
N LYS A 483 -23.05 3.98 14.25
CA LYS A 483 -23.60 2.99 13.28
C LYS A 483 -23.23 3.35 11.85
N GLN A 484 -23.34 4.60 11.45
CA GLN A 484 -22.99 5.06 10.11
C GLN A 484 -21.49 4.90 9.80
N LEU A 485 -20.61 5.28 10.74
CA LEU A 485 -19.16 5.21 10.53
C LEU A 485 -18.60 3.77 10.56
N CYS A 486 -19.28 2.86 11.27
CA CYS A 486 -18.88 1.45 11.32
C CYS A 486 -19.59 0.59 10.27
N SER A 487 -20.53 1.13 9.48
CA SER A 487 -21.32 0.37 8.52
C SER A 487 -20.66 0.29 7.14
N THR A 488 -21.28 -0.47 6.25
CA THR A 488 -20.95 -0.55 4.82
C THR A 488 -21.84 0.38 3.97
N ASP A 489 -22.65 1.25 4.59
CA ASP A 489 -23.52 2.19 3.92
C ASP A 489 -22.72 3.39 3.39
N ASP A 490 -23.24 4.00 2.31
CA ASP A 490 -22.61 5.17 1.72
C ASP A 490 -22.64 6.38 2.67
N VAL A 491 -21.48 6.98 2.89
CA VAL A 491 -21.32 8.23 3.65
C VAL A 491 -21.17 9.40 2.70
N PHE A 492 -21.96 10.44 2.92
CA PHE A 492 -21.89 11.67 2.16
C PHE A 492 -20.84 12.61 2.74
N ALA A 493 -19.93 13.10 1.88
CA ALA A 493 -18.84 13.98 2.24
C ALA A 493 -18.71 15.15 1.26
N GLU A 494 -18.14 16.24 1.74
CA GLU A 494 -17.98 17.47 0.97
C GLU A 494 -16.62 18.12 1.33
N LYS A 495 -15.70 18.18 0.37
CA LYS A 495 -14.47 18.99 0.51
C LYS A 495 -14.80 20.44 0.21
N LYS A 496 -14.18 21.36 0.95
CA LYS A 496 -14.32 22.80 0.70
C LYS A 496 -13.91 23.14 -0.73
N TYR A 497 -14.79 23.78 -1.49
CA TYR A 497 -14.59 24.16 -2.90
C TYR A 497 -14.46 22.99 -3.90
N LYS A 498 -14.93 21.80 -3.56
CA LYS A 498 -15.05 20.66 -4.46
C LYS A 498 -16.47 20.14 -4.49
N ASP A 499 -16.81 19.37 -5.53
CA ASP A 499 -18.12 18.76 -5.63
C ASP A 499 -18.32 17.72 -4.51
N PRO A 500 -19.55 17.66 -3.92
CA PRO A 500 -19.87 16.64 -2.94
C PRO A 500 -19.84 15.25 -3.55
N PHE A 501 -19.43 14.26 -2.75
CA PHE A 501 -19.33 12.87 -3.18
C PHE A 501 -19.78 11.91 -2.08
N SER A 502 -20.14 10.69 -2.48
CA SER A 502 -20.39 9.60 -1.54
C SER A 502 -19.28 8.57 -1.65
N PHE A 503 -18.94 7.95 -0.52
CA PHE A 503 -17.99 6.84 -0.46
C PHE A 503 -18.45 5.80 0.56
N LYS A 504 -18.00 4.56 0.38
CA LYS A 504 -18.22 3.51 1.38
C LYS A 504 -17.10 3.56 2.41
N PRO A 505 -17.40 3.50 3.73
CA PRO A 505 -16.40 3.32 4.75
C PRO A 505 -15.56 2.07 4.48
N CYS A 506 -14.27 2.19 4.68
CA CYS A 506 -13.33 1.08 4.53
C CYS A 506 -12.38 0.97 5.72
N HIS A 507 -12.77 1.52 6.86
CA HIS A 507 -11.92 1.69 8.03
C HIS A 507 -12.43 0.92 9.24
N THR A 508 -11.49 0.53 10.09
CA THR A 508 -11.74 0.14 11.47
C THR A 508 -11.71 1.40 12.32
N LEU A 509 -12.77 1.65 13.08
CA LEU A 509 -12.90 2.80 13.98
C LEU A 509 -12.45 2.44 15.38
N VAL A 510 -11.50 3.20 15.93
CA VAL A 510 -10.92 3.00 17.26
C VAL A 510 -11.14 4.26 18.09
N LEU A 511 -11.63 4.07 19.31
CA LEU A 511 -11.67 5.09 20.35
C LEU A 511 -10.76 4.66 21.49
N TYR A 512 -9.70 5.40 21.80
CA TYR A 512 -8.99 5.16 23.05
C TYR A 512 -9.35 6.24 24.09
N THR A 513 -9.73 5.81 25.27
CA THR A 513 -10.24 6.70 26.30
C THR A 513 -9.97 6.17 27.72
N ASN A 514 -9.95 7.09 28.69
CA ASN A 514 -9.93 6.76 30.11
C ASN A 514 -11.35 6.65 30.70
N HIS A 515 -12.36 7.15 29.99
CA HIS A 515 -13.75 7.15 30.45
C HIS A 515 -14.63 6.50 29.38
N LEU A 516 -15.32 5.44 29.78
CA LEU A 516 -16.29 4.79 28.91
C LEU A 516 -17.47 5.75 28.68
N PRO A 517 -17.84 6.03 27.40
CA PRO A 517 -18.95 6.90 27.09
C PRO A 517 -20.30 6.26 27.51
N ARG A 518 -21.29 7.06 27.82
CA ARG A 518 -22.64 6.55 28.06
C ARG A 518 -23.27 6.08 26.77
N VAL A 519 -23.93 4.92 26.80
CA VAL A 519 -24.60 4.28 25.66
C VAL A 519 -26.06 4.04 25.99
N SER A 520 -26.92 4.00 24.97
CA SER A 520 -28.32 3.64 25.18
C SER A 520 -28.44 2.17 25.55
N ALA A 521 -28.89 1.88 26.77
CA ALA A 521 -29.04 0.50 27.26
C ALA A 521 -30.04 -0.34 26.45
N SER A 522 -31.03 0.33 25.81
CA SER A 522 -32.13 -0.32 25.09
C SER A 522 -31.85 -0.61 23.62
N ASP A 523 -30.70 -0.20 23.06
CA ASP A 523 -30.35 -0.36 21.65
C ASP A 523 -29.33 -1.51 21.45
N ASP A 524 -29.82 -2.74 21.28
CA ASP A 524 -28.98 -3.89 20.97
C ASP A 524 -28.16 -3.72 19.68
N GLY A 525 -28.62 -2.85 18.78
CA GLY A 525 -27.91 -2.54 17.53
C GLY A 525 -26.58 -1.82 17.75
N ILE A 526 -26.46 -0.99 18.80
CA ILE A 526 -25.18 -0.37 19.16
C ILE A 526 -24.31 -1.36 19.95
N TRP A 527 -24.88 -2.11 20.91
CA TRP A 527 -24.12 -3.03 21.74
C TRP A 527 -23.37 -4.10 20.95
N ARG A 528 -23.98 -4.66 19.91
CA ARG A 528 -23.31 -5.64 19.03
C ARG A 528 -22.11 -5.05 18.26
N ARG A 529 -22.00 -3.72 18.20
CA ARG A 529 -20.90 -3.01 17.53
C ARG A 529 -19.82 -2.52 18.47
N LEU A 530 -19.98 -2.66 19.76
CA LEU A 530 -18.98 -2.21 20.73
C LEU A 530 -18.07 -3.36 21.12
N ILE A 531 -16.78 -3.18 20.90
CA ILE A 531 -15.72 -4.09 21.35
C ILE A 531 -14.85 -3.32 22.35
N VAL A 532 -14.82 -3.76 23.60
CA VAL A 532 -14.04 -3.10 24.66
C VAL A 532 -12.77 -3.89 24.91
N ILE A 533 -11.63 -3.32 24.59
CA ILE A 533 -10.31 -3.92 24.85
C ILE A 533 -9.73 -3.28 26.10
N PRO A 534 -9.61 -4.03 27.22
CA PRO A 534 -9.08 -3.49 28.45
C PRO A 534 -7.55 -3.38 28.42
N PHE A 535 -7.03 -2.21 28.78
CA PHE A 535 -5.61 -1.93 28.96
C PHE A 535 -5.32 -1.80 30.46
N ASN A 536 -5.02 -2.92 31.11
CA ASN A 536 -4.91 -3.04 32.59
C ASN A 536 -3.48 -2.86 33.10
N ALA A 537 -2.49 -2.67 32.22
CA ALA A 537 -1.12 -2.43 32.61
C ALA A 537 -0.96 -1.11 33.38
N LYS A 538 -0.05 -1.09 34.34
CA LYS A 538 0.42 0.14 35.02
C LYS A 538 1.90 0.33 34.72
N ILE A 539 2.18 1.20 33.76
CA ILE A 539 3.55 1.50 33.31
C ILE A 539 4.11 2.59 34.20
N THR A 540 5.11 2.26 35.00
CA THR A 540 5.72 3.17 35.98
C THR A 540 7.24 2.96 36.07
N GLY A 541 7.97 3.92 36.62
CA GLY A 541 9.41 3.82 36.84
C GLY A 541 10.22 3.80 35.55
N SER A 542 11.16 2.88 35.43
CA SER A 542 12.04 2.75 34.25
C SER A 542 11.32 2.32 32.96
N SER A 543 10.11 1.78 33.07
CA SER A 543 9.28 1.39 31.91
C SER A 543 8.48 2.58 31.33
N ASP A 544 8.40 3.71 32.05
CA ASP A 544 7.73 4.93 31.58
C ASP A 544 8.69 5.76 30.69
N ILE A 545 8.84 5.35 29.44
CA ILE A 545 9.70 6.00 28.45
C ILE A 545 8.90 7.08 27.73
N LYS A 546 9.39 8.32 27.76
CA LYS A 546 8.76 9.43 27.05
C LYS A 546 8.89 9.25 25.54
N ASN A 547 7.84 9.62 24.79
CA ASN A 547 7.78 9.50 23.35
C ASN A 547 8.02 8.06 22.85
N TYR A 548 7.60 7.07 23.64
CA TYR A 548 7.88 5.66 23.32
C TYR A 548 7.27 5.20 22.00
N SER A 549 6.16 5.78 21.55
CA SER A 549 5.60 5.51 20.20
C SER A 549 6.55 5.92 19.07
N GLU A 550 7.33 6.99 19.25
CA GLU A 550 8.35 7.42 18.30
C GLU A 550 9.55 6.47 18.29
N TYR A 551 10.03 6.10 19.47
CA TYR A 551 11.07 5.10 19.63
C TYR A 551 10.70 3.76 18.97
N LEU A 552 9.44 3.29 19.16
CA LEU A 552 8.92 2.08 18.52
C LEU A 552 8.92 2.22 16.99
N TYR A 553 8.48 3.36 16.48
CA TYR A 553 8.48 3.64 15.05
C TYR A 553 9.89 3.59 14.45
N ASP A 554 10.85 4.27 15.07
CA ASP A 554 12.21 4.38 14.54
C ASP A 554 13.00 3.06 14.64
N ASN A 555 12.74 2.22 15.65
CA ASN A 555 13.52 1.02 15.93
C ASN A 555 12.81 -0.29 15.58
N ALA A 556 11.50 -0.28 15.45
CA ALA A 556 10.68 -1.47 15.20
C ALA A 556 9.54 -1.22 14.18
N GLY A 557 9.49 -0.08 13.51
CA GLY A 557 8.37 0.30 12.64
C GLY A 557 8.07 -0.74 11.56
N GLY A 558 9.10 -1.26 10.88
CA GLY A 558 8.93 -2.33 9.90
C GLY A 558 8.39 -3.62 10.50
N SER A 559 8.80 -3.96 11.72
CA SER A 559 8.31 -5.14 12.42
C SER A 559 6.86 -4.98 12.91
N ILE A 560 6.47 -3.77 13.32
CA ILE A 560 5.08 -3.45 13.66
C ILE A 560 4.20 -3.64 12.42
N LEU A 561 4.62 -3.11 11.27
CA LEU A 561 3.86 -3.26 10.02
C LEU A 561 3.78 -4.73 9.57
N ALA A 562 4.88 -5.48 9.67
CA ALA A 562 4.87 -6.92 9.39
C ALA A 562 3.89 -7.68 10.30
N TRP A 563 3.85 -7.34 11.61
CA TRP A 563 2.92 -7.92 12.57
C TRP A 563 1.45 -7.60 12.22
N VAL A 564 1.16 -6.39 11.73
CA VAL A 564 -0.17 -5.99 11.25
C VAL A 564 -0.56 -6.76 9.99
N ILE A 565 0.36 -6.89 9.01
CA ILE A 565 0.14 -7.65 7.76
C ILE A 565 -0.15 -9.13 8.06
N GLU A 566 0.59 -9.75 8.97
CA GLU A 566 0.32 -11.13 9.40
C GLU A 566 -1.00 -11.23 10.17
N GLY A 567 -1.40 -10.20 10.91
CA GLY A 567 -2.71 -10.08 11.52
C GLY A 567 -3.84 -10.03 10.48
N ALA A 568 -3.64 -9.30 9.38
CA ALA A 568 -4.58 -9.27 8.26
C ALA A 568 -4.74 -10.65 7.62
N LYS A 569 -3.64 -11.37 7.38
CA LYS A 569 -3.68 -12.75 6.88
C LYS A 569 -4.46 -13.65 7.83
N LYS A 570 -4.18 -13.63 9.14
CA LYS A 570 -4.89 -14.45 10.14
C LYS A 570 -6.41 -14.21 10.11
N VAL A 571 -6.85 -12.95 10.06
CA VAL A 571 -8.28 -12.62 10.05
C VAL A 571 -8.97 -13.01 8.75
N ILE A 572 -8.26 -12.95 7.60
CA ILE A 572 -8.78 -13.41 6.32
C ILE A 572 -8.93 -14.94 6.31
N GLU A 573 -7.92 -15.66 6.80
CA GLU A 573 -7.93 -17.14 6.89
C GLU A 573 -9.01 -17.65 7.83
N SER A 574 -9.41 -16.87 8.86
CA SER A 574 -10.51 -17.19 9.77
C SER A 574 -11.90 -16.78 9.24
N ASP A 575 -12.00 -16.37 7.96
CA ASP A 575 -13.24 -15.83 7.37
C ASP A 575 -13.83 -14.69 8.22
N TYR A 576 -12.96 -13.81 8.70
CA TYR A 576 -13.26 -12.64 9.55
C TYR A 576 -13.94 -12.99 10.88
N GLN A 577 -13.87 -14.25 11.31
CA GLN A 577 -14.31 -14.68 12.63
C GLN A 577 -13.17 -14.49 13.62
N ILE A 578 -13.32 -13.54 14.55
CA ILE A 578 -12.32 -13.25 15.56
C ILE A 578 -12.82 -13.78 16.89
N PRO A 579 -12.22 -14.86 17.44
CA PRO A 579 -12.60 -15.39 18.76
C PRO A 579 -12.41 -14.31 19.82
N VAL A 580 -13.48 -13.99 20.55
CA VAL A 580 -13.45 -12.96 21.59
C VAL A 580 -12.90 -13.55 22.88
N PRO A 581 -11.76 -13.06 23.41
CA PRO A 581 -11.22 -13.52 24.70
C PRO A 581 -12.18 -13.25 25.87
N ASP A 582 -12.16 -14.11 26.86
CA ASP A 582 -13.00 -13.96 28.08
C ASP A 582 -12.82 -12.59 28.77
N LEU A 583 -11.59 -12.06 28.72
CA LEU A 583 -11.29 -10.74 29.29
C LEU A 583 -12.01 -9.61 28.57
N VAL A 584 -12.08 -9.69 27.23
CA VAL A 584 -12.80 -8.73 26.38
C VAL A 584 -14.31 -8.88 26.58
N GLN A 585 -14.82 -10.11 26.64
CA GLN A 585 -16.24 -10.37 26.86
C GLN A 585 -16.69 -9.83 28.23
N LYS A 586 -15.94 -10.08 29.28
CA LYS A 586 -16.21 -9.54 30.61
C LYS A 586 -16.23 -8.01 30.61
N ALA A 587 -15.27 -7.37 29.97
CA ALA A 587 -15.24 -5.91 29.87
C ALA A 587 -16.48 -5.34 29.13
N ILE A 588 -16.97 -6.02 28.11
CA ILE A 588 -18.21 -5.65 27.40
C ILE A 588 -19.44 -5.82 28.33
N ASP A 589 -19.52 -6.94 29.03
CA ASP A 589 -20.63 -7.25 29.92
C ASP A 589 -20.69 -6.28 31.11
N GLU A 590 -19.56 -5.97 31.73
CA GLU A 590 -19.43 -4.94 32.77
C GLU A 590 -19.85 -3.56 32.25
N TYR A 591 -19.39 -3.18 31.08
CA TYR A 591 -19.77 -1.91 30.45
C TYR A 591 -21.27 -1.83 30.15
N ARG A 592 -21.86 -2.93 29.66
CA ARG A 592 -23.31 -3.03 29.44
C ARG A 592 -24.09 -2.92 30.73
N SER A 593 -23.63 -3.61 31.76
CA SER A 593 -24.22 -3.55 33.11
C SER A 593 -24.19 -2.12 33.68
N GLN A 594 -23.04 -1.43 33.60
CA GLN A 594 -22.92 -0.04 34.08
C GLN A 594 -23.88 0.93 33.37
N ASN A 595 -24.30 0.64 32.13
CA ASN A 595 -25.24 1.45 31.35
C ASN A 595 -26.70 1.01 31.52
N ASP A 596 -26.98 -0.09 32.28
CA ASP A 596 -28.34 -0.58 32.49
C ASP A 596 -29.05 0.15 33.65
N TRP A 597 -29.27 1.44 33.45
CA TRP A 597 -29.99 2.31 34.36
C TRP A 597 -31.35 1.75 34.78
N PHE A 598 -31.99 1.01 33.86
CA PHE A 598 -33.33 0.46 34.10
C PHE A 598 -33.28 -0.80 34.99
N GLY A 599 -32.35 -1.70 34.69
CA GLY A 599 -32.10 -2.88 35.52
C GLY A 599 -31.70 -2.49 36.96
N HIS A 600 -30.84 -1.49 37.13
CA HIS A 600 -30.44 -0.95 38.42
C HIS A 600 -31.65 -0.37 39.17
N PHE A 601 -32.47 0.46 38.51
CA PHE A 601 -33.68 0.97 39.14
C PHE A 601 -34.63 -0.15 39.61
N LEU A 602 -34.86 -1.17 38.75
CA LEU A 602 -35.68 -2.31 39.12
C LEU A 602 -35.12 -3.09 40.31
N ALA A 603 -33.81 -3.36 40.28
CA ALA A 603 -33.14 -4.10 41.35
C ALA A 603 -33.17 -3.36 42.69
N ASP A 604 -32.97 -2.04 42.66
CA ASP A 604 -32.86 -1.26 43.91
C ASP A 604 -34.20 -0.80 44.45
N LYS A 605 -35.16 -0.45 43.59
CA LYS A 605 -36.42 0.19 44.01
C LYS A 605 -37.67 -0.65 43.80
N CYS A 606 -37.59 -1.79 43.10
CA CYS A 606 -38.76 -2.59 42.78
C CYS A 606 -38.68 -4.03 43.29
N GLU A 607 -39.82 -4.62 43.55
CA GLU A 607 -40.04 -6.04 43.72
C GLU A 607 -40.84 -6.58 42.54
N LEU A 608 -40.41 -7.75 42.04
CA LEU A 608 -40.98 -8.35 40.83
C LEU A 608 -41.78 -9.62 41.24
N ASP A 609 -43.08 -9.60 40.94
CA ASP A 609 -43.97 -10.77 41.09
C ASP A 609 -45.16 -10.58 40.12
N PRO A 610 -45.59 -11.61 39.38
CA PRO A 610 -46.73 -11.53 38.44
C PRO A 610 -48.01 -11.02 39.06
N SER A 611 -48.21 -11.14 40.36
CA SER A 611 -49.38 -10.67 41.09
C SER A 611 -49.33 -9.18 41.45
N TYR A 612 -48.17 -8.55 41.39
CA TYR A 612 -47.98 -7.16 41.76
C TYR A 612 -48.43 -6.21 40.67
N LYS A 613 -48.82 -5.02 41.07
CA LYS A 613 -49.15 -3.90 40.20
C LYS A 613 -48.79 -2.59 40.87
N GLU A 614 -48.22 -1.67 40.11
CA GLU A 614 -47.88 -0.35 40.62
C GLU A 614 -48.37 0.76 39.69
N SER A 615 -48.71 1.90 40.27
CA SER A 615 -49.15 3.06 39.51
C SER A 615 -48.06 3.57 38.59
N SER A 616 -48.39 3.83 37.31
CA SER A 616 -47.41 4.36 36.33
C SER A 616 -46.81 5.71 36.79
N SER A 617 -47.58 6.53 37.50
CA SER A 617 -47.11 7.83 38.04
C SER A 617 -46.16 7.63 39.21
N SER A 618 -46.44 6.70 40.13
CA SER A 618 -45.56 6.40 41.27
C SER A 618 -44.23 5.82 40.81
N LEU A 619 -44.28 4.88 39.87
CA LEU A 619 -43.10 4.31 39.28
C LEU A 619 -42.18 5.38 38.63
N TYR A 620 -42.76 6.28 37.84
CA TYR A 620 -41.99 7.36 37.20
C TYR A 620 -41.42 8.33 38.25
N GLN A 621 -42.17 8.66 39.30
CA GLN A 621 -41.70 9.56 40.34
C GLN A 621 -40.55 8.91 41.12
N ALA A 622 -40.67 7.63 41.47
CA ALA A 622 -39.60 6.87 42.14
C ALA A 622 -38.34 6.78 41.27
N TYR A 623 -38.50 6.49 39.93
CA TYR A 623 -37.43 6.50 38.98
C TYR A 623 -36.75 7.88 38.89
N ARG A 624 -37.53 8.94 38.82
CA ARG A 624 -37.03 10.32 38.74
C ARG A 624 -36.18 10.65 39.98
N ASN A 625 -36.67 10.33 41.19
CA ASN A 625 -35.93 10.57 42.43
C ASN A 625 -34.66 9.74 42.46
N TYR A 626 -34.75 8.45 42.16
CA TYR A 626 -33.60 7.55 42.06
C TYR A 626 -32.52 8.06 41.12
N SER A 627 -32.91 8.51 39.90
CA SER A 627 -31.95 9.04 38.92
C SER A 627 -31.29 10.33 39.42
N LEU A 628 -32.02 11.20 40.14
CA LEU A 628 -31.46 12.42 40.74
C LEU A 628 -30.48 12.09 41.87
N ASP A 629 -30.81 11.15 42.74
CA ASP A 629 -29.97 10.70 43.85
C ASP A 629 -28.68 10.06 43.34
N CYS A 630 -28.75 9.31 42.23
CA CYS A 630 -27.57 8.72 41.55
C CYS A 630 -26.83 9.71 40.63
N ASN A 631 -27.26 10.98 40.57
CA ASN A 631 -26.71 11.99 39.66
C ASN A 631 -26.73 11.55 38.15
N GLU A 632 -27.81 10.85 37.77
CA GLU A 632 -28.03 10.36 36.45
C GLU A 632 -29.02 11.24 35.64
N TYR A 633 -28.97 11.09 34.30
CA TYR A 633 -29.93 11.76 33.44
C TYR A 633 -31.33 11.20 33.59
N VAL A 634 -32.28 12.05 33.99
CA VAL A 634 -33.69 11.69 34.07
C VAL A 634 -34.33 11.62 32.69
N ARG A 635 -34.69 10.43 32.26
CA ARG A 635 -35.35 10.20 30.96
C ARG A 635 -36.79 10.67 30.97
N SER A 636 -37.32 10.87 29.78
CA SER A 636 -38.76 11.26 29.67
C SER A 636 -39.71 10.16 30.18
N THR A 637 -40.91 10.56 30.57
CA THR A 637 -41.97 9.62 30.96
C THR A 637 -42.25 8.59 29.85
N ALA A 638 -42.16 9.01 28.59
CA ALA A 638 -42.39 8.11 27.46
C ALA A 638 -41.30 7.05 27.35
N ASP A 639 -40.03 7.45 27.46
CA ASP A 639 -38.90 6.52 27.42
C ASP A 639 -38.93 5.52 28.57
N PHE A 640 -39.26 5.98 29.78
CA PHE A 640 -39.37 5.13 30.93
C PHE A 640 -40.48 4.09 30.81
N TYR A 641 -41.66 4.50 30.33
CA TYR A 641 -42.77 3.56 30.12
C TYR A 641 -42.50 2.60 28.98
N PHE A 642 -41.82 3.04 27.92
CA PHE A 642 -41.36 2.17 26.86
C PHE A 642 -40.37 1.12 27.35
N ALA A 643 -39.47 1.49 28.26
CA ALA A 643 -38.52 0.54 28.85
C ALA A 643 -39.28 -0.52 29.70
N LEU A 644 -40.29 -0.13 30.47
CA LEU A 644 -41.14 -1.08 31.21
C LEU A 644 -41.87 -2.05 30.27
N GLU A 645 -42.48 -1.54 29.17
CA GLU A 645 -43.19 -2.35 28.20
C GLU A 645 -42.22 -3.33 27.47
N LYS A 646 -41.06 -2.84 27.09
CA LYS A 646 -39.99 -3.66 26.48
C LYS A 646 -39.47 -4.76 27.42
N ALA A 647 -39.42 -4.50 28.72
CA ALA A 647 -39.05 -5.49 29.73
C ALA A 647 -40.17 -6.52 30.01
N GLY A 648 -41.33 -6.39 29.34
CA GLY A 648 -42.42 -7.35 29.45
C GLY A 648 -43.48 -6.99 30.51
N PHE A 649 -43.42 -5.82 31.14
CA PHE A 649 -44.42 -5.38 32.06
C PHE A 649 -45.65 -4.84 31.31
N GLU A 650 -46.82 -5.44 31.57
CA GLU A 650 -48.08 -5.11 30.91
C GLU A 650 -48.65 -3.82 31.47
N ARG A 651 -48.99 -2.87 30.64
CA ARG A 651 -49.65 -1.65 31.01
C ARG A 651 -51.18 -1.84 31.01
N ILE A 652 -51.80 -1.70 32.18
CA ILE A 652 -53.25 -1.88 32.37
C ILE A 652 -53.91 -0.59 32.84
N THR A 653 -55.21 -0.47 32.59
CA THR A 653 -56.04 0.64 33.11
C THR A 653 -57.09 0.09 34.08
N VAL A 654 -57.05 0.54 35.33
CA VAL A 654 -58.02 0.18 36.36
C VAL A 654 -58.60 1.45 36.93
N SER A 655 -59.93 1.57 36.93
CA SER A 655 -60.65 2.75 37.48
C SER A 655 -60.11 4.12 36.95
N ARG A 656 -59.85 4.23 35.65
CA ARG A 656 -59.29 5.43 34.96
C ARG A 656 -57.83 5.77 35.36
N LYS A 657 -57.15 4.95 36.16
CA LYS A 657 -55.71 5.09 36.45
C LYS A 657 -54.90 4.02 35.71
N ARG A 658 -53.70 4.38 35.31
CA ARG A 658 -52.78 3.49 34.60
C ARG A 658 -51.81 2.83 35.56
N TYR A 659 -51.59 1.53 35.41
CA TYR A 659 -50.71 0.71 36.21
C TYR A 659 -49.83 -0.15 35.30
N PHE A 660 -48.69 -0.56 35.82
CA PHE A 660 -47.93 -1.64 35.27
C PHE A 660 -48.07 -2.89 36.15
N LYS A 661 -48.28 -4.07 35.56
CA LYS A 661 -48.45 -5.35 36.22
C LYS A 661 -47.09 -6.07 36.21
N GLY A 662 -46.84 -6.87 37.29
CA GLY A 662 -45.61 -7.68 37.41
C GLY A 662 -44.54 -7.05 38.30
N LEU A 663 -44.80 -5.81 38.84
CA LEU A 663 -43.86 -5.15 39.75
C LEU A 663 -44.59 -4.24 40.74
N ARG A 664 -43.93 -3.95 41.87
CA ARG A 664 -44.30 -2.88 42.83
C ARG A 664 -43.03 -2.19 43.34
N LEU A 665 -43.18 -0.98 43.85
CA LEU A 665 -42.12 -0.30 44.57
C LEU A 665 -41.90 -0.99 45.92
N ARG A 666 -40.62 -1.11 46.29
CA ARG A 666 -40.24 -1.57 47.68
C ARG A 666 -40.79 -0.57 48.67
N GLU A 667 -41.37 -1.06 49.74
CA GLU A 667 -41.73 -0.21 50.85
C GLU A 667 -40.42 0.26 51.50
N ASP A 668 -40.22 1.59 51.60
CA ASP A 668 -39.14 2.13 52.45
C ASP A 668 -39.45 1.73 53.90
N THR A 669 -38.94 0.57 54.34
CA THR A 669 -38.86 0.25 55.76
C THR A 669 -37.86 1.24 56.34
N GLY A 670 -38.38 2.32 56.90
CA GLY A 670 -37.62 3.36 57.58
C GLY A 670 -36.73 2.75 58.67
N ALA A 671 -35.50 2.48 58.31
CA ALA A 671 -34.43 2.06 59.21
C ALA A 671 -33.39 3.19 59.34
N ASP A 672 -33.86 4.42 59.56
CA ASP A 672 -33.00 5.56 59.88
C ASP A 672 -33.54 6.43 61.02
N GLU A 673 -34.30 5.83 62.01
CA GLU A 673 -34.68 6.54 63.22
C GLU A 673 -33.78 6.19 64.42
N ASP A 674 -32.71 5.38 64.29
CA ASP A 674 -31.89 4.95 65.46
C ASP A 674 -30.49 5.61 65.52
N PHE A 675 -30.26 6.73 64.92
CA PHE A 675 -28.98 7.50 65.03
C PHE A 675 -29.15 8.92 65.62
N MET A 676 -30.24 9.19 66.30
CA MET A 676 -30.35 10.35 67.26
C MET A 676 -30.86 9.93 68.64
N ASN A 677 -30.02 9.33 69.40
CA ASN A 677 -30.06 9.39 70.88
C ASN A 677 -28.65 9.25 71.44
#